data_84ca271c2479433a6f896a55d5d9e84c
#
_entry.id   84ca271c2479433a6f896a55d5d9e84c
#
_cell.length_a   1.000
_cell.length_b   1.000
_cell.length_c   1.000
_cell.angle_alpha   90.00
_cell.angle_beta   90.00
_cell.angle_gamma   90.00
#
_symmetry.space_group_name_H-M   'P 1'
#
loop_
_entity.id
_entity.type
_entity.pdbx_description
1 polymer ?
#
loop_
_entity_poly.entity_id
_entity_poly.type
_entity_poly.pdbx_seq_one_letter_code
_entity_poly.pdbx_strand_id
1 'polypeptide(L)'
;MDERRSEEEENGHGIEIEGSKDFLERNISGFSDKDWTPSLREPLLRSRINNTSQIAIVGANLCPIESLDYEIVENDLFKQDWRSRKKVEIFQYVVLKWTLAFLIGLSTGMVGFFNNLGVENIAGFKLLLTNNLMIQKRYYQAFALFAGCNMVLAACAAALCAYIAPAAAGSGIPEVKAYLNGVDAHTILAPSTLLVKIFGSIFGVAAGFVVGKEGPMVHTGACIANLLGQGGSRKYHLTWKWLRYFKNDRDRRDLITCGAAAGVAAAFRAPVGGVLFALEEAASWWRSALLWRTFFTTAVVAVVLRGLIEFCRSGKCGLFGKGGLIMFDVNSSQATYSAPDLLAVIFLGIIGGVLGSLYNYFVDKVLRTYSIIHEKGPAFKILLVVTISLLTSFFSYGLPWLSSCTPCPPHAMEQCPTVGRSGNFKSFQCPPGHYNDLASLFFNTNDDAIRNLFSSASAKEFHLATLIIFFGAMYFLGIVTYGIAIPSGLFIPVILAGASYGRLVGNVLGPIASLDRGLFALLGAASFLGGTMRMTVSLCVILLELTNDLLMLPLVMLVLLISKTVADSFNKGVYDQIVKMKGFPFMEAHAEPCMRNLVAGDVVSGPLITFSGVEKVEHIVHALKITRHNGFPVIDEPPFTDSPELCGLVLRSHLLVLLKGKKFTKNRVTSGSQILKKFHAFDFAKAGSGKGVKVEDLELDAEEMEMYVDLHPITNTSPYAVVETMSLAKAAVLFRELGLRHLLVVPKKPGRHPIVGILTRHDFMEEHILGIYPHLNPHK
;
A
#
# COMPACT_ATOMS: atom_id res chain seq x y z
N MET A 1 19.54 56.75 19.90
CA MET A 1 18.59 55.94 19.05
C MET A 1 18.58 54.48 19.48
N ASP A 2 19.21 54.17 20.62
CA ASP A 2 19.39 52.79 21.13
C ASP A 2 18.62 52.47 22.44
N GLU A 3 17.83 53.40 22.94
CA GLU A 3 17.06 53.18 24.17
C GLU A 3 15.57 52.82 23.96
N ARG A 4 15.09 52.75 22.72
CA ARG A 4 13.71 52.38 22.43
C ARG A 4 13.48 50.95 21.95
N ARG A 5 14.55 50.14 21.92
CA ARG A 5 14.48 48.75 21.45
C ARG A 5 14.45 47.69 22.54
N SER A 6 14.67 48.10 23.81
CA SER A 6 14.65 47.18 24.95
C SER A 6 13.34 47.08 25.72
N GLU A 7 12.37 47.94 25.44
CA GLU A 7 11.06 47.90 26.13
C GLU A 7 9.97 47.14 25.37
N GLU A 8 10.14 46.82 24.09
CA GLU A 8 9.16 46.03 23.32
C GLU A 8 9.37 44.49 23.41
N GLU A 9 10.53 44.03 23.89
CA GLU A 9 10.79 42.58 24.06
C GLU A 9 10.29 41.98 25.38
N GLU A 10 10.01 42.80 26.40
CA GLU A 10 9.55 42.33 27.72
C GLU A 10 8.04 42.15 27.84
N ASN A 11 7.26 42.71 26.93
CA ASN A 11 5.78 42.63 26.97
C ASN A 11 5.13 41.52 26.12
N GLY A 12 5.93 40.76 25.36
CA GLY A 12 5.42 39.68 24.48
C GLY A 12 5.25 38.31 25.15
N HIS A 13 5.92 38.07 26.29
CA HIS A 13 5.94 36.73 26.90
C HIS A 13 4.96 36.50 28.06
N GLY A 14 4.21 37.54 28.48
CA GLY A 14 3.26 37.43 29.61
C GLY A 14 1.85 36.97 29.25
N ILE A 15 1.46 37.00 27.97
CA ILE A 15 0.05 36.79 27.56
C ILE A 15 -0.24 35.36 27.16
N GLU A 16 0.77 34.60 26.70
CA GLU A 16 0.56 33.20 26.27
C GLU A 16 0.43 32.19 27.41
N ILE A 17 0.99 32.48 28.58
CA ILE A 17 0.98 31.57 29.75
C ILE A 17 -0.38 31.58 30.45
N GLU A 18 -1.10 32.71 30.48
CA GLU A 18 -2.46 32.79 31.06
C GLU A 18 -3.52 32.15 30.18
N GLY A 19 -3.45 32.29 28.87
CA GLY A 19 -4.39 31.65 27.94
C GLY A 19 -4.29 30.10 27.94
N SER A 20 -3.12 29.54 28.21
CA SER A 20 -2.91 28.09 28.30
C SER A 20 -3.46 27.48 29.60
N LYS A 21 -3.40 28.22 30.72
CA LYS A 21 -4.01 27.77 31.98
C LYS A 21 -5.53 27.80 31.95
N ASP A 22 -6.09 28.85 31.40
CA ASP A 22 -7.55 28.99 31.24
C ASP A 22 -8.14 27.94 30.27
N PHE A 23 -7.38 27.54 29.27
CA PHE A 23 -7.77 26.47 28.37
C PHE A 23 -7.72 25.08 29.04
N LEU A 24 -6.74 24.86 29.92
CA LEU A 24 -6.62 23.64 30.72
C LEU A 24 -7.72 23.53 31.77
N GLU A 25 -7.99 24.62 32.52
CA GLU A 25 -9.04 24.64 33.57
C GLU A 25 -10.44 24.50 32.97
N ARG A 26 -10.76 25.13 31.85
CA ARG A 26 -12.04 24.94 31.14
C ARG A 26 -12.23 23.52 30.58
N ASN A 27 -11.16 22.83 30.19
CA ASN A 27 -11.28 21.46 29.69
C ASN A 27 -11.29 20.41 30.82
N ILE A 28 -10.81 20.74 32.01
CA ILE A 28 -10.78 19.82 33.16
C ILE A 28 -12.08 19.92 33.99
N SER A 29 -12.69 21.09 34.11
CA SER A 29 -13.91 21.31 34.93
C SER A 29 -15.23 20.93 34.26
N GLY A 30 -15.22 20.57 32.97
CA GLY A 30 -16.41 20.24 32.18
C GLY A 30 -16.64 18.76 31.91
N PHE A 31 -15.78 17.85 32.34
CA PHE A 31 -15.89 16.44 32.02
C PHE A 31 -16.62 15.65 33.12
N SER A 32 -17.96 15.69 33.07
CA SER A 32 -18.80 14.66 33.65
C SER A 32 -18.78 13.40 32.79
N ASP A 33 -18.72 12.22 33.40
CA ASP A 33 -18.64 10.88 32.73
C ASP A 33 -19.74 10.59 31.69
N LYS A 34 -20.70 11.49 31.51
CA LYS A 34 -21.82 11.32 30.57
C LYS A 34 -21.66 12.04 29.24
N ASP A 35 -20.73 12.98 29.10
CA ASP A 35 -20.59 13.83 27.92
C ASP A 35 -19.48 13.43 26.95
N TRP A 36 -19.15 12.16 26.89
CA TRP A 36 -18.38 11.61 25.76
C TRP A 36 -19.26 11.57 24.52
N THR A 37 -19.59 12.75 24.03
CA THR A 37 -20.34 12.91 22.79
C THR A 37 -19.57 12.33 21.60
N PRO A 38 -20.27 11.83 20.57
CA PRO A 38 -19.66 11.29 19.35
C PRO A 38 -18.67 12.25 18.65
N SER A 39 -18.68 13.53 18.95
CA SER A 39 -17.81 14.55 18.35
C SER A 39 -16.32 14.39 18.66
N LEU A 40 -15.96 13.84 19.82
CA LEU A 40 -14.56 13.49 20.15
C LEU A 40 -14.12 12.13 19.57
N ARG A 41 -15.06 11.36 19.04
CA ARG A 41 -14.80 10.11 18.30
C ARG A 41 -14.55 10.36 16.82
N GLU A 42 -14.74 11.59 16.34
CA GLU A 42 -14.48 11.94 14.95
C GLU A 42 -12.97 12.16 14.75
N PRO A 43 -12.37 11.51 13.76
CA PRO A 43 -10.99 11.82 13.42
C PRO A 43 -10.90 13.29 12.99
N LEU A 44 -9.87 13.99 13.49
CA LEU A 44 -9.59 15.41 13.17
C LEU A 44 -9.52 15.70 11.66
N LEU A 45 -9.37 14.66 10.84
CA LEU A 45 -9.29 14.69 9.39
C LEU A 45 -10.65 14.69 8.66
N ARG A 46 -11.80 14.68 9.37
CA ARG A 46 -13.12 14.45 8.76
C ARG A 46 -13.65 15.59 7.89
N SER A 47 -13.12 16.79 7.99
CA SER A 47 -13.73 17.94 7.29
C SER A 47 -13.46 18.02 5.78
N ARG A 48 -12.55 17.19 5.22
CA ARG A 48 -12.19 17.22 3.78
C ARG A 48 -11.89 15.87 3.14
N ILE A 49 -12.04 14.76 3.86
CA ILE A 49 -11.68 13.44 3.35
C ILE A 49 -12.94 12.77 2.83
N ASN A 50 -12.90 12.37 1.59
CA ASN A 50 -13.89 11.50 1.00
C ASN A 50 -13.90 10.16 1.75
N ASN A 51 -14.94 9.92 2.53
CA ASN A 51 -15.11 8.70 3.30
C ASN A 51 -15.32 7.50 2.36
N THR A 52 -14.24 6.98 1.78
CA THR A 52 -14.31 5.62 1.29
C THR A 52 -14.47 4.70 2.50
N SER A 53 -15.13 3.56 2.32
CA SER A 53 -15.29 2.59 3.41
C SER A 53 -13.97 2.19 4.07
N GLN A 54 -12.86 2.29 3.38
CA GLN A 54 -11.52 2.01 3.86
C GLN A 54 -11.01 3.11 4.79
N ILE A 55 -11.25 4.37 4.43
CA ILE A 55 -10.91 5.53 5.27
C ILE A 55 -11.76 5.53 6.54
N ALA A 56 -13.05 5.23 6.42
CA ALA A 56 -13.93 5.09 7.58
C ALA A 56 -13.47 3.98 8.54
N ILE A 57 -12.89 2.89 8.02
CA ILE A 57 -12.34 1.82 8.85
C ILE A 57 -11.06 2.26 9.56
N VAL A 58 -10.16 2.97 8.88
CA VAL A 58 -8.95 3.53 9.49
C VAL A 58 -9.31 4.63 10.46
N GLY A 59 -10.26 5.50 10.10
CA GLY A 59 -10.74 6.60 10.95
C GLY A 59 -11.67 6.20 12.09
N ALA A 60 -12.40 5.07 11.98
CA ALA A 60 -13.23 4.54 13.06
C ALA A 60 -12.42 3.82 14.14
N ASN A 61 -11.19 3.43 13.85
CA ASN A 61 -10.28 3.02 14.88
C ASN A 61 -9.82 4.26 15.65
N LEU A 62 -10.40 4.43 16.76
CA LEU A 62 -10.32 5.43 17.82
C LEU A 62 -8.90 5.79 18.32
N CYS A 63 -7.86 5.45 17.60
CA CYS A 63 -6.52 5.90 17.90
C CYS A 63 -6.25 7.18 17.11
N PRO A 64 -5.85 8.28 17.77
CA PRO A 64 -5.17 9.34 17.07
C PRO A 64 -4.04 8.71 16.27
N ILE A 65 -3.79 9.24 15.10
CA ILE A 65 -2.88 8.76 14.07
C ILE A 65 -1.49 8.55 14.67
N GLU A 66 -1.21 7.37 15.18
CA GLU A 66 0.09 6.99 15.70
C GLU A 66 0.86 6.14 14.72
N SER A 67 2.18 6.28 14.74
CA SER A 67 3.09 5.42 14.00
C SER A 67 3.24 4.06 14.66
N LEU A 68 3.47 3.04 13.85
CA LEU A 68 4.12 1.82 14.30
C LEU A 68 5.54 2.15 14.76
N ASP A 69 6.02 1.45 15.77
CA ASP A 69 7.37 1.65 16.31
C ASP A 69 8.33 0.67 15.65
N TYR A 70 9.16 1.20 14.76
CA TYR A 70 10.17 0.41 14.06
C TYR A 70 11.54 0.44 14.75
N GLU A 71 11.67 1.25 15.82
CA GLU A 71 12.89 1.31 16.61
C GLU A 71 12.87 0.27 17.74
N ILE A 72 14.05 -0.12 18.18
CA ILE A 72 14.22 -1.07 19.28
C ILE A 72 14.15 -0.30 20.59
N VAL A 73 13.26 -0.70 21.49
CA VAL A 73 13.17 -0.14 22.84
C VAL A 73 14.37 -0.61 23.65
N GLU A 74 15.23 0.33 24.05
CA GLU A 74 16.41 0.05 24.87
C GLU A 74 16.13 0.24 26.36
N ASN A 75 15.42 -0.70 26.97
CA ASN A 75 15.25 -0.74 28.43
C ASN A 75 16.08 -1.85 29.06
N ASP A 76 16.21 -1.83 30.37
CA ASP A 76 17.08 -2.77 31.09
C ASP A 76 16.60 -4.23 30.96
N LEU A 77 15.28 -4.47 30.87
CA LEU A 77 14.74 -5.80 30.64
C LEU A 77 15.17 -6.37 29.27
N PHE A 78 15.08 -5.58 28.22
CA PHE A 78 15.52 -6.00 26.87
C PHE A 78 17.04 -6.16 26.81
N LYS A 79 17.81 -5.24 27.47
CA LYS A 79 19.27 -5.35 27.56
C LYS A 79 19.68 -6.64 28.29
N GLN A 80 18.99 -6.98 29.37
CA GLN A 80 19.24 -8.23 30.12
C GLN A 80 18.90 -9.47 29.28
N ASP A 81 17.74 -9.49 28.59
CA ASP A 81 17.35 -10.58 27.71
C ASP A 81 18.37 -10.76 26.57
N TRP A 82 18.82 -9.67 25.93
CA TRP A 82 19.84 -9.72 24.90
C TRP A 82 21.18 -10.30 25.39
N ARG A 83 21.62 -9.89 26.56
CA ARG A 83 22.88 -10.37 27.17
C ARG A 83 22.80 -11.83 27.59
N SER A 84 21.64 -12.32 27.99
CA SER A 84 21.41 -13.69 28.45
C SER A 84 21.21 -14.70 27.31
N ARG A 85 21.00 -14.25 26.07
CA ARG A 85 20.72 -15.13 24.92
C ARG A 85 21.92 -16.01 24.61
N LYS A 86 21.64 -17.33 24.52
CA LYS A 86 22.63 -18.33 24.10
C LYS A 86 22.85 -18.25 22.56
N LYS A 87 24.05 -18.60 22.11
CA LYS A 87 24.39 -18.68 20.68
C LYS A 87 23.39 -19.53 19.89
N VAL A 88 22.86 -20.59 20.49
CA VAL A 88 21.84 -21.47 19.88
C VAL A 88 20.53 -20.71 19.60
N GLU A 89 20.10 -19.86 20.51
CA GLU A 89 18.87 -19.06 20.33
C GLU A 89 19.01 -18.02 19.23
N ILE A 90 20.21 -17.41 19.11
CA ILE A 90 20.53 -16.48 18.03
C ILE A 90 20.49 -17.24 16.68
N PHE A 91 21.09 -18.41 16.62
CA PHE A 91 21.06 -19.26 15.42
C PHE A 91 19.62 -19.67 15.05
N GLN A 92 18.83 -20.11 16.02
CA GLN A 92 17.42 -20.43 15.82
C GLN A 92 16.63 -19.22 15.28
N TYR A 93 16.86 -18.03 15.80
CA TYR A 93 16.22 -16.80 15.29
C TYR A 93 16.57 -16.55 13.81
N VAL A 94 17.84 -16.71 13.43
CA VAL A 94 18.27 -16.54 12.02
C VAL A 94 17.62 -17.59 11.13
N VAL A 95 17.66 -18.86 11.51
CA VAL A 95 17.04 -19.96 10.74
C VAL A 95 15.53 -19.72 10.57
N LEU A 96 14.83 -19.37 11.65
CA LEU A 96 13.40 -19.09 11.61
C LEU A 96 13.07 -17.91 10.66
N LYS A 97 13.93 -16.90 10.63
CA LYS A 97 13.75 -15.74 9.74
C LYS A 97 13.81 -16.12 8.26
N TRP A 98 14.74 -16.99 7.88
CA TRP A 98 14.85 -17.54 6.53
C TRP A 98 13.71 -18.53 6.21
N THR A 99 13.32 -19.35 7.18
CA THR A 99 12.17 -20.26 7.03
C THR A 99 10.87 -19.49 6.80
N LEU A 100 10.64 -18.39 7.51
CA LEU A 100 9.48 -17.52 7.24
C LEU A 100 9.54 -16.90 5.85
N ALA A 101 10.70 -16.40 5.42
CA ALA A 101 10.87 -15.87 4.07
C ALA A 101 10.56 -16.94 3.01
N PHE A 102 11.04 -18.19 3.20
CA PHE A 102 10.70 -19.34 2.35
C PHE A 102 9.20 -19.62 2.32
N LEU A 103 8.54 -19.70 3.48
CA LEU A 103 7.11 -19.96 3.59
C LEU A 103 6.26 -18.85 2.94
N ILE A 104 6.66 -17.59 3.08
CA ILE A 104 6.02 -16.46 2.40
C ILE A 104 6.11 -16.64 0.89
N GLY A 105 7.30 -16.91 0.37
CA GLY A 105 7.51 -17.15 -1.07
C GLY A 105 6.70 -18.33 -1.60
N LEU A 106 6.74 -19.47 -0.91
CA LEU A 106 6.00 -20.68 -1.26
C LEU A 106 4.48 -20.41 -1.28
N SER A 107 3.95 -19.83 -0.19
CA SER A 107 2.49 -19.57 -0.06
C SER A 107 2.02 -18.55 -1.09
N THR A 108 2.77 -17.46 -1.29
CA THR A 108 2.43 -16.42 -2.26
C THR A 108 2.50 -16.95 -3.69
N GLY A 109 3.50 -17.77 -4.00
CA GLY A 109 3.63 -18.43 -5.31
C GLY A 109 2.46 -19.37 -5.59
N MET A 110 2.05 -20.19 -4.62
CA MET A 110 0.87 -21.07 -4.76
C MET A 110 -0.40 -20.27 -4.96
N VAL A 111 -0.66 -19.27 -4.12
CA VAL A 111 -1.87 -18.43 -4.22
C VAL A 111 -1.89 -17.67 -5.56
N GLY A 112 -0.76 -17.14 -6.02
CA GLY A 112 -0.63 -16.49 -7.32
C GLY A 112 -0.96 -17.44 -8.48
N PHE A 113 -0.46 -18.66 -8.42
CA PHE A 113 -0.79 -19.70 -9.40
C PHE A 113 -2.28 -20.03 -9.41
N PHE A 114 -2.90 -20.28 -8.25
CA PHE A 114 -4.33 -20.57 -8.15
C PHE A 114 -5.21 -19.41 -8.59
N ASN A 115 -4.80 -18.17 -8.29
CA ASN A 115 -5.49 -16.97 -8.78
C ASN A 115 -5.47 -16.92 -10.32
N ASN A 116 -4.30 -17.10 -10.93
CA ASN A 116 -4.17 -17.16 -12.38
C ASN A 116 -5.01 -18.29 -12.99
N LEU A 117 -4.93 -19.49 -12.42
CA LEU A 117 -5.71 -20.65 -12.86
C LEU A 117 -7.23 -20.39 -12.79
N GLY A 118 -7.68 -19.78 -11.69
CA GLY A 118 -9.10 -19.43 -11.49
C GLY A 118 -9.59 -18.43 -12.52
N VAL A 119 -8.87 -17.32 -12.71
CA VAL A 119 -9.21 -16.28 -13.70
C VAL A 119 -9.27 -16.86 -15.10
N GLU A 120 -8.24 -17.62 -15.51
CA GLU A 120 -8.13 -18.17 -16.85
C GLU A 120 -9.23 -19.20 -17.17
N ASN A 121 -9.58 -20.07 -16.22
CA ASN A 121 -10.66 -21.03 -16.43
C ASN A 121 -12.03 -20.37 -16.46
N ILE A 122 -12.34 -19.46 -15.53
CA ILE A 122 -13.66 -18.81 -15.47
C ILE A 122 -13.89 -17.88 -16.67
N ALA A 123 -12.91 -16.98 -16.94
CA ALA A 123 -12.98 -16.09 -18.09
C ALA A 123 -12.95 -16.86 -19.42
N GLY A 124 -12.08 -17.86 -19.52
CA GLY A 124 -11.98 -18.71 -20.71
C GLY A 124 -13.26 -19.48 -21.02
N PHE A 125 -13.91 -20.07 -20.02
CA PHE A 125 -15.17 -20.78 -20.19
C PHE A 125 -16.30 -19.83 -20.66
N LYS A 126 -16.43 -18.65 -20.04
CA LYS A 126 -17.38 -17.62 -20.47
C LYS A 126 -17.15 -17.21 -21.92
N LEU A 127 -15.90 -16.92 -22.30
CA LEU A 127 -15.56 -16.50 -23.66
C LEU A 127 -15.79 -17.63 -24.68
N LEU A 128 -15.50 -18.88 -24.31
CA LEU A 128 -15.81 -20.06 -25.16
C LEU A 128 -17.28 -20.18 -25.44
N LEU A 129 -18.15 -20.12 -24.41
CA LEU A 129 -19.61 -20.20 -24.58
C LEU A 129 -20.13 -19.04 -25.45
N THR A 130 -19.65 -17.82 -25.20
CA THR A 130 -20.03 -16.63 -25.99
C THR A 130 -19.61 -16.79 -27.45
N ASN A 131 -18.39 -17.26 -27.71
CA ASN A 131 -17.89 -17.47 -29.07
C ASN A 131 -18.68 -18.55 -29.81
N ASN A 132 -19.07 -19.66 -29.14
CA ASN A 132 -19.90 -20.71 -29.74
C ASN A 132 -21.27 -20.18 -30.18
N LEU A 133 -21.91 -19.31 -29.39
CA LEU A 133 -23.18 -18.67 -29.76
C LEU A 133 -23.00 -17.66 -30.92
N MET A 134 -21.87 -16.94 -30.96
CA MET A 134 -21.55 -16.04 -32.08
C MET A 134 -21.35 -16.79 -33.40
N ILE A 135 -20.68 -17.94 -33.38
CA ILE A 135 -20.50 -18.83 -34.54
C ILE A 135 -21.88 -19.32 -35.05
N GLN A 136 -22.82 -19.60 -34.13
CA GLN A 136 -24.20 -19.96 -34.46
C GLN A 136 -25.06 -18.78 -34.94
N LYS A 137 -24.46 -17.56 -35.08
CA LYS A 137 -25.12 -16.30 -35.44
C LYS A 137 -26.24 -15.86 -34.49
N ARG A 138 -26.21 -16.33 -33.22
CA ARG A 138 -27.18 -15.97 -32.16
C ARG A 138 -26.64 -14.82 -31.31
N TYR A 139 -26.39 -13.64 -31.91
CA TYR A 139 -25.70 -12.53 -31.30
C TYR A 139 -26.41 -11.97 -30.06
N TYR A 140 -27.71 -11.83 -30.04
CA TYR A 140 -28.46 -11.33 -28.86
C TYR A 140 -28.37 -12.28 -27.67
N GLN A 141 -28.43 -13.60 -27.91
CA GLN A 141 -28.27 -14.61 -26.86
C GLN A 141 -26.82 -14.63 -26.35
N ALA A 142 -25.83 -14.45 -27.23
CA ALA A 142 -24.42 -14.32 -26.86
C ALA A 142 -24.20 -13.11 -25.99
N PHE A 143 -24.78 -11.93 -26.30
CA PHE A 143 -24.71 -10.73 -25.46
C PHE A 143 -25.38 -10.97 -24.11
N ALA A 144 -26.59 -11.52 -24.06
CA ALA A 144 -27.29 -11.78 -22.79
C ALA A 144 -26.49 -12.72 -21.88
N LEU A 145 -25.90 -13.79 -22.43
CA LEU A 145 -25.02 -14.69 -21.69
C LEU A 145 -23.77 -13.97 -21.19
N PHE A 146 -23.08 -13.22 -22.05
CA PHE A 146 -21.87 -12.50 -21.74
C PHE A 146 -22.10 -11.46 -20.62
N ALA A 147 -23.09 -10.59 -20.79
CA ALA A 147 -23.43 -9.56 -19.82
C ALA A 147 -23.98 -10.15 -18.51
N GLY A 148 -24.81 -11.19 -18.59
CA GLY A 148 -25.35 -11.88 -17.42
C GLY A 148 -24.27 -12.53 -16.56
N CYS A 149 -23.33 -13.26 -17.17
CA CYS A 149 -22.20 -13.83 -16.46
C CYS A 149 -21.32 -12.74 -15.81
N ASN A 150 -21.06 -11.65 -16.55
CA ASN A 150 -20.28 -10.54 -16.03
C ASN A 150 -20.96 -9.89 -14.80
N MET A 151 -22.26 -9.62 -14.88
CA MET A 151 -23.01 -9.03 -13.75
C MET A 151 -23.03 -9.93 -12.52
N VAL A 152 -23.21 -11.24 -12.67
CA VAL A 152 -23.21 -12.19 -11.55
C VAL A 152 -21.83 -12.22 -10.87
N LEU A 153 -20.76 -12.36 -11.64
CA LEU A 153 -19.39 -12.38 -11.11
C LEU A 153 -19.04 -11.05 -10.42
N ALA A 154 -19.43 -9.92 -11.02
CA ALA A 154 -19.24 -8.59 -10.48
C ALA A 154 -20.00 -8.38 -9.17
N ALA A 155 -21.25 -8.80 -9.11
CA ALA A 155 -22.07 -8.72 -7.89
C ALA A 155 -21.49 -9.58 -6.75
N CYS A 156 -21.01 -10.80 -7.07
CA CYS A 156 -20.32 -11.64 -6.08
C CYS A 156 -19.06 -10.98 -5.52
N ALA A 157 -18.20 -10.42 -6.39
CA ALA A 157 -17.00 -9.71 -5.96
C ALA A 157 -17.33 -8.49 -5.09
N ALA A 158 -18.35 -7.71 -5.49
CA ALA A 158 -18.82 -6.56 -4.74
C ALA A 158 -19.42 -6.92 -3.39
N ALA A 159 -20.21 -8.00 -3.32
CA ALA A 159 -20.79 -8.48 -2.07
C ALA A 159 -19.70 -8.92 -1.06
N LEU A 160 -18.69 -9.66 -1.53
CA LEU A 160 -17.54 -10.02 -0.68
C LEU A 160 -16.84 -8.79 -0.11
N CYS A 161 -16.59 -7.77 -0.94
CA CYS A 161 -15.96 -6.53 -0.48
C CYS A 161 -16.88 -5.69 0.42
N ALA A 162 -18.18 -5.58 0.10
CA ALA A 162 -19.08 -4.69 0.83
C ALA A 162 -19.43 -5.23 2.22
N TYR A 163 -19.61 -6.55 2.38
CA TYR A 163 -20.10 -7.15 3.62
C TYR A 163 -19.01 -7.80 4.47
N ILE A 164 -17.96 -8.41 3.87
CA ILE A 164 -16.97 -9.18 4.64
C ILE A 164 -15.74 -8.34 4.94
N ALA A 165 -15.12 -7.70 3.93
CA ALA A 165 -13.90 -6.93 4.10
C ALA A 165 -13.83 -5.72 3.17
N PRO A 166 -14.41 -4.58 3.57
CA PRO A 166 -14.33 -3.34 2.78
C PRO A 166 -12.89 -2.87 2.48
N ALA A 167 -11.94 -3.21 3.35
CA ALA A 167 -10.52 -2.94 3.14
C ALA A 167 -9.89 -3.70 1.96
N ALA A 168 -10.58 -4.71 1.42
CA ALA A 168 -10.12 -5.45 0.25
C ALA A 168 -10.39 -4.75 -1.08
N ALA A 169 -11.22 -3.70 -1.14
CA ALA A 169 -11.50 -2.97 -2.37
C ALA A 169 -10.27 -2.21 -2.88
N GLY A 170 -10.16 -2.07 -4.20
CA GLY A 170 -9.05 -1.36 -4.86
C GLY A 170 -7.76 -2.17 -5.00
N SER A 171 -6.66 -1.51 -5.32
CA SER A 171 -5.36 -2.15 -5.61
C SER A 171 -4.70 -2.78 -4.38
N GLY A 172 -4.72 -2.10 -3.24
CA GLY A 172 -3.99 -2.52 -2.04
C GLY A 172 -2.54 -2.05 -1.97
N ILE A 173 -1.97 -1.57 -3.08
CA ILE A 173 -0.60 -1.00 -3.08
C ILE A 173 -0.52 0.25 -2.21
N PRO A 174 -1.44 1.23 -2.30
CA PRO A 174 -1.43 2.40 -1.42
C PRO A 174 -1.50 2.05 0.05
N GLU A 175 -2.28 1.03 0.41
CA GLU A 175 -2.43 0.55 1.78
C GLU A 175 -1.14 -0.10 2.32
N VAL A 176 -0.51 -0.95 1.51
CA VAL A 176 0.78 -1.57 1.86
C VAL A 176 1.87 -0.51 1.98
N LYS A 177 1.91 0.47 1.06
CA LYS A 177 2.82 1.62 1.10
C LYS A 177 2.65 2.43 2.38
N ALA A 178 1.41 2.74 2.77
CA ALA A 178 1.10 3.45 4.01
C ALA A 178 1.53 2.65 5.26
N TYR A 179 1.25 1.33 5.30
CA TYR A 179 1.68 0.47 6.41
C TYR A 179 3.21 0.43 6.54
N LEU A 180 3.94 0.27 5.43
CA LEU A 180 5.41 0.24 5.43
C LEU A 180 6.03 1.61 5.75
N ASN A 181 5.28 2.69 5.58
CA ASN A 181 5.62 4.02 6.04
C ASN A 181 5.41 4.22 7.57
N GLY A 182 4.71 3.28 8.22
CA GLY A 182 4.47 3.30 9.66
C GLY A 182 3.04 3.65 10.09
N VAL A 183 2.08 3.68 9.17
CA VAL A 183 0.67 3.92 9.51
C VAL A 183 0.07 2.66 10.13
N ASP A 184 -0.47 2.77 11.35
CA ASP A 184 -1.11 1.65 12.04
C ASP A 184 -2.53 1.41 11.53
N ALA A 185 -2.67 0.47 10.61
CA ALA A 185 -3.95 0.13 9.98
C ALA A 185 -4.22 -1.38 10.09
N HIS A 186 -4.78 -1.79 11.22
CA HIS A 186 -4.96 -3.20 11.60
C HIS A 186 -5.84 -4.01 10.65
N THR A 187 -6.87 -3.43 10.06
CA THR A 187 -7.84 -4.12 9.22
C THR A 187 -7.34 -4.41 7.82
N ILE A 188 -6.36 -3.65 7.34
CA ILE A 188 -5.82 -3.77 5.98
C ILE A 188 -5.16 -5.12 5.77
N LEU A 189 -4.39 -5.61 6.75
CA LEU A 189 -3.67 -6.88 6.66
C LEU A 189 -4.38 -8.04 7.40
N ALA A 190 -5.69 -7.96 7.58
CA ALA A 190 -6.48 -8.97 8.27
C ALA A 190 -6.66 -10.25 7.41
N PRO A 191 -6.84 -11.44 8.03
CA PRO A 191 -7.11 -12.68 7.30
C PRO A 191 -8.39 -12.63 6.44
N SER A 192 -9.42 -11.91 6.89
CA SER A 192 -10.65 -11.68 6.10
C SER A 192 -10.35 -10.90 4.83
N THR A 193 -9.51 -9.86 4.92
CA THR A 193 -9.06 -9.09 3.76
C THR A 193 -8.27 -9.93 2.78
N LEU A 194 -7.43 -10.85 3.26
CA LEU A 194 -6.70 -11.81 2.43
C LEU A 194 -7.65 -12.66 1.58
N LEU A 195 -8.64 -13.32 2.21
CA LEU A 195 -9.58 -14.19 1.51
C LEU A 195 -10.42 -13.42 0.50
N VAL A 196 -10.98 -12.27 0.91
CA VAL A 196 -11.78 -11.43 0.00
C VAL A 196 -10.92 -10.89 -1.15
N LYS A 197 -9.64 -10.58 -0.91
CA LYS A 197 -8.72 -10.12 -1.95
C LYS A 197 -8.47 -11.19 -3.02
N ILE A 198 -8.27 -12.46 -2.60
CA ILE A 198 -8.06 -13.58 -3.52
C ILE A 198 -9.31 -13.85 -4.35
N PHE A 199 -10.44 -14.16 -3.72
CA PHE A 199 -11.66 -14.52 -4.44
C PHE A 199 -12.28 -13.34 -5.18
N GLY A 200 -12.27 -12.15 -4.58
CA GLY A 200 -12.78 -10.93 -5.21
C GLY A 200 -11.97 -10.52 -6.45
N SER A 201 -10.63 -10.75 -6.46
CA SER A 201 -9.82 -10.49 -7.65
C SER A 201 -10.10 -11.50 -8.77
N ILE A 202 -10.30 -12.79 -8.44
CA ILE A 202 -10.67 -13.81 -9.43
C ILE A 202 -12.00 -13.43 -10.10
N PHE A 203 -13.02 -13.13 -9.31
CA PHE A 203 -14.35 -12.79 -9.84
C PHE A 203 -14.33 -11.45 -10.56
N GLY A 204 -13.64 -10.44 -10.03
CA GLY A 204 -13.55 -9.10 -10.65
C GLY A 204 -12.88 -9.12 -12.02
N VAL A 205 -11.75 -9.80 -12.15
CA VAL A 205 -11.05 -9.93 -13.45
C VAL A 205 -11.84 -10.82 -14.40
N ALA A 206 -12.38 -11.94 -13.93
CA ALA A 206 -13.20 -12.85 -14.74
C ALA A 206 -14.53 -12.22 -15.19
N ALA A 207 -15.06 -11.24 -14.46
CA ALA A 207 -16.24 -10.45 -14.87
C ALA A 207 -16.01 -9.58 -16.13
N GLY A 208 -14.77 -9.51 -16.62
CA GLY A 208 -14.45 -8.74 -17.84
C GLY A 208 -14.28 -7.24 -17.60
N PHE A 209 -14.08 -6.81 -16.35
CA PHE A 209 -13.67 -5.45 -16.08
C PHE A 209 -12.26 -5.16 -16.63
N VAL A 210 -12.04 -3.92 -17.01
CA VAL A 210 -10.71 -3.44 -17.42
C VAL A 210 -9.89 -3.16 -16.16
N VAL A 211 -9.54 -4.24 -15.45
CA VAL A 211 -8.74 -4.22 -14.21
C VAL A 211 -7.75 -5.38 -14.22
N GLY A 212 -6.67 -5.21 -13.44
CA GLY A 212 -5.63 -6.23 -13.26
C GLY A 212 -5.75 -6.95 -11.91
N LYS A 213 -5.07 -8.08 -11.81
CA LYS A 213 -4.89 -8.88 -10.59
C LYS A 213 -3.60 -8.52 -9.84
N GLU A 214 -2.71 -7.73 -10.44
CA GLU A 214 -1.33 -7.49 -10.01
C GLU A 214 -1.28 -6.70 -8.70
N GLY A 215 -2.01 -5.58 -8.63
CA GLY A 215 -2.14 -4.81 -7.39
C GLY A 215 -2.71 -5.63 -6.23
N PRO A 216 -3.87 -6.30 -6.41
CA PRO A 216 -4.40 -7.23 -5.43
C PRO A 216 -3.42 -8.31 -4.97
N MET A 217 -2.54 -8.82 -5.86
CA MET A 217 -1.52 -9.81 -5.49
C MET A 217 -0.43 -9.26 -4.58
N VAL A 218 -0.03 -8.00 -4.75
CA VAL A 218 0.90 -7.31 -3.83
C VAL A 218 0.32 -7.27 -2.42
N HIS A 219 -0.94 -6.91 -2.29
CA HIS A 219 -1.63 -6.88 -1.01
C HIS A 219 -1.82 -8.28 -0.42
N THR A 220 -2.14 -9.26 -1.26
CA THR A 220 -2.25 -10.68 -0.86
C THR A 220 -0.93 -11.19 -0.28
N GLY A 221 0.20 -10.93 -0.94
CA GLY A 221 1.52 -11.29 -0.44
C GLY A 221 1.85 -10.61 0.89
N ALA A 222 1.53 -9.33 1.05
CA ALA A 222 1.67 -8.59 2.29
C ALA A 222 0.80 -9.17 3.42
N CYS A 223 -0.45 -9.55 3.14
CA CYS A 223 -1.35 -10.20 4.10
C CYS A 223 -0.83 -11.58 4.55
N ILE A 224 -0.33 -12.40 3.60
CA ILE A 224 0.29 -13.71 3.90
C ILE A 224 1.48 -13.52 4.82
N ALA A 225 2.36 -12.57 4.51
CA ALA A 225 3.54 -12.27 5.32
C ALA A 225 3.17 -11.80 6.73
N ASN A 226 2.15 -10.94 6.84
CA ASN A 226 1.63 -10.50 8.14
C ASN A 226 1.04 -11.66 8.94
N LEU A 227 0.27 -12.54 8.31
CA LEU A 227 -0.35 -13.71 8.97
C LEU A 227 0.71 -14.67 9.50
N LEU A 228 1.73 -14.99 8.71
CA LEU A 228 2.84 -15.85 9.11
C LEU A 228 3.69 -15.17 10.21
N GLY A 229 3.97 -13.87 10.07
CA GLY A 229 4.74 -13.10 11.04
C GLY A 229 4.05 -12.91 12.39
N GLN A 230 2.72 -12.91 12.44
CA GLN A 230 1.96 -12.82 13.71
C GLN A 230 2.03 -14.08 14.58
N GLY A 231 2.46 -15.21 14.02
CA GLY A 231 2.61 -16.45 14.76
C GLY A 231 1.31 -17.10 15.22
N GLY A 232 0.21 -16.86 14.52
CA GLY A 232 -1.07 -17.48 14.78
C GLY A 232 -2.24 -16.50 14.98
N SER A 233 -3.44 -17.03 15.15
CA SER A 233 -4.65 -16.24 15.38
C SER A 233 -5.01 -16.21 16.86
N ARG A 234 -5.17 -15.01 17.43
CA ARG A 234 -5.67 -14.83 18.80
C ARG A 234 -7.15 -15.20 18.93
N LYS A 235 -7.92 -14.99 17.87
CA LYS A 235 -9.35 -15.31 17.85
C LYS A 235 -9.61 -16.81 18.03
N TYR A 236 -8.72 -17.66 17.52
CA TYR A 236 -8.83 -19.11 17.57
C TYR A 236 -7.83 -19.74 18.56
N HIS A 237 -7.18 -18.93 19.43
CA HIS A 237 -6.18 -19.37 20.41
C HIS A 237 -4.99 -20.16 19.82
N LEU A 238 -4.77 -20.05 18.50
CA LEU A 238 -3.64 -20.67 17.80
C LEU A 238 -2.41 -19.75 17.95
N THR A 239 -1.56 -20.06 18.92
CA THR A 239 -0.29 -19.34 19.10
C THR A 239 0.87 -20.31 19.02
N TRP A 240 1.75 -20.09 18.04
CA TRP A 240 2.95 -20.90 17.91
C TRP A 240 4.07 -20.34 18.78
N LYS A 241 4.51 -21.11 19.76
CA LYS A 241 5.51 -20.69 20.74
C LYS A 241 6.85 -20.30 20.09
N TRP A 242 7.23 -20.93 18.99
CA TRP A 242 8.49 -20.70 18.27
C TRP A 242 8.51 -19.41 17.46
N LEU A 243 7.36 -18.80 17.12
CA LEU A 243 7.27 -17.51 16.43
C LEU A 243 7.25 -16.30 17.38
N ARG A 244 7.43 -16.52 18.66
CA ARG A 244 7.42 -15.48 19.70
C ARG A 244 8.42 -14.35 19.45
N TYR A 245 9.55 -14.64 18.79
CA TYR A 245 10.61 -13.67 18.50
C TYR A 245 10.22 -12.59 17.46
N PHE A 246 9.19 -12.83 16.65
CA PHE A 246 8.77 -11.95 15.54
C PHE A 246 7.58 -11.06 15.90
N LYS A 247 7.26 -10.91 17.19
CA LYS A 247 6.15 -10.06 17.65
C LYS A 247 6.51 -8.59 17.78
N ASN A 248 7.57 -8.13 17.11
CA ASN A 248 7.93 -6.72 17.01
C ASN A 248 7.55 -6.15 15.63
N ASP A 249 7.28 -4.86 15.58
CA ASP A 249 6.82 -4.19 14.37
C ASP A 249 7.92 -4.12 13.30
N ARG A 250 9.19 -4.05 13.69
CA ARG A 250 10.34 -4.03 12.78
C ARG A 250 10.47 -5.31 11.95
N ASP A 251 10.44 -6.49 12.61
CA ASP A 251 10.52 -7.76 11.90
C ASP A 251 9.28 -8.01 11.07
N ARG A 252 8.11 -7.57 11.55
CA ARG A 252 6.85 -7.65 10.81
C ARG A 252 6.91 -6.81 9.53
N ARG A 253 7.41 -5.58 9.60
CA ARG A 253 7.65 -4.71 8.44
C ARG A 253 8.54 -5.39 7.41
N ASP A 254 9.68 -5.95 7.85
CA ASP A 254 10.61 -6.65 6.96
C ASP A 254 9.93 -7.84 6.25
N LEU A 255 9.12 -8.63 6.97
CA LEU A 255 8.39 -9.76 6.38
C LEU A 255 7.31 -9.29 5.39
N ILE A 256 6.57 -8.22 5.72
CA ILE A 256 5.55 -7.65 4.84
C ILE A 256 6.18 -7.09 3.56
N THR A 257 7.36 -6.48 3.65
CA THR A 257 8.13 -6.05 2.46
C THR A 257 8.51 -7.25 1.58
N CYS A 258 8.98 -8.35 2.18
CA CYS A 258 9.23 -9.59 1.44
C CYS A 258 7.95 -10.13 0.79
N GLY A 259 6.81 -10.06 1.50
CA GLY A 259 5.50 -10.48 0.97
C GLY A 259 5.01 -9.62 -0.17
N ALA A 260 5.15 -8.31 -0.10
CA ALA A 260 4.81 -7.39 -1.18
C ALA A 260 5.62 -7.67 -2.44
N ALA A 261 6.94 -7.83 -2.31
CA ALA A 261 7.81 -8.24 -3.41
C ALA A 261 7.43 -9.60 -4.01
N ALA A 262 7.14 -10.59 -3.15
CA ALA A 262 6.66 -11.89 -3.57
C ALA A 262 5.34 -11.80 -4.34
N GLY A 263 4.44 -10.89 -3.95
CA GLY A 263 3.19 -10.62 -4.64
C GLY A 263 3.39 -10.10 -6.06
N VAL A 264 4.32 -9.17 -6.27
CA VAL A 264 4.72 -8.68 -7.61
C VAL A 264 5.35 -9.81 -8.43
N ALA A 265 6.29 -10.55 -7.83
CA ALA A 265 6.95 -11.67 -8.49
C ALA A 265 5.94 -12.75 -8.94
N ALA A 266 4.90 -13.01 -8.13
CA ALA A 266 3.84 -13.95 -8.47
C ALA A 266 2.89 -13.44 -9.56
N ALA A 267 2.60 -12.14 -9.55
CA ALA A 267 1.68 -11.51 -10.50
C ALA A 267 2.27 -11.40 -11.90
N PHE A 268 3.51 -10.90 -11.98
CA PHE A 268 4.21 -10.62 -13.26
C PHE A 268 5.20 -11.70 -13.68
N ARG A 269 5.42 -12.73 -12.85
CA ARG A 269 6.49 -13.73 -13.06
C ARG A 269 7.89 -13.09 -13.14
N ALA A 270 8.04 -11.95 -12.48
CA ALA A 270 9.22 -11.08 -12.51
C ALA A 270 9.87 -11.03 -11.12
N PRO A 271 10.77 -11.97 -10.77
CA PRO A 271 11.38 -12.02 -9.43
C PRO A 271 12.26 -10.81 -9.13
N VAL A 272 13.10 -10.36 -10.05
CA VAL A 272 13.98 -9.20 -9.85
C VAL A 272 13.16 -7.91 -9.86
N GLY A 273 12.21 -7.79 -10.76
CA GLY A 273 11.24 -6.69 -10.80
C GLY A 273 10.45 -6.56 -9.50
N GLY A 274 10.10 -7.68 -8.86
CA GLY A 274 9.44 -7.70 -7.56
C GLY A 274 10.30 -7.12 -6.43
N VAL A 275 11.59 -7.44 -6.39
CA VAL A 275 12.55 -6.86 -5.43
C VAL A 275 12.67 -5.35 -5.63
N LEU A 276 12.84 -4.91 -6.88
CA LEU A 276 12.99 -3.51 -7.22
C LEU A 276 11.72 -2.70 -6.96
N PHE A 277 10.55 -3.28 -7.21
CA PHE A 277 9.26 -2.67 -6.85
C PHE A 277 9.14 -2.44 -5.34
N ALA A 278 9.53 -3.42 -4.54
CA ALA A 278 9.51 -3.26 -3.09
C ALA A 278 10.47 -2.16 -2.62
N LEU A 279 11.62 -2.01 -3.29
CA LEU A 279 12.60 -0.97 -2.98
C LEU A 279 12.15 0.41 -3.44
N GLU A 280 11.61 0.54 -4.66
CA GLU A 280 11.29 1.83 -5.28
C GLU A 280 9.95 2.39 -4.78
N GLU A 281 8.91 1.54 -4.67
CA GLU A 281 7.54 1.99 -4.44
C GLU A 281 7.00 1.66 -3.05
N ALA A 282 7.28 0.47 -2.53
CA ALA A 282 6.59 0.00 -1.33
C ALA A 282 7.29 0.38 -0.03
N ALA A 283 8.61 0.21 0.07
CA ALA A 283 9.34 0.36 1.31
C ALA A 283 9.83 1.79 1.54
N SER A 284 9.47 2.38 2.68
CA SER A 284 10.01 3.67 3.10
C SER A 284 11.39 3.54 3.75
N TRP A 285 11.79 2.35 4.15
CA TRP A 285 13.06 2.08 4.81
C TRP A 285 13.70 0.79 4.29
N TRP A 286 15.00 0.83 3.99
CA TRP A 286 15.72 -0.26 3.35
C TRP A 286 17.09 -0.54 3.96
N ARG A 287 17.50 -1.80 3.96
CA ARG A 287 18.84 -2.24 4.37
C ARG A 287 19.30 -3.48 3.59
N SER A 288 20.60 -3.69 3.46
CA SER A 288 21.18 -4.80 2.71
C SER A 288 20.67 -6.18 3.16
N ALA A 289 20.49 -6.39 4.45
CA ALA A 289 19.96 -7.64 4.99
C ALA A 289 18.50 -7.92 4.57
N LEU A 290 17.71 -6.87 4.34
CA LEU A 290 16.35 -6.99 3.82
C LEU A 290 16.37 -7.33 2.33
N LEU A 291 17.29 -6.73 1.55
CA LEU A 291 17.48 -7.01 0.14
C LEU A 291 17.69 -8.51 -0.11
N TRP A 292 18.61 -9.14 0.59
CA TRP A 292 18.89 -10.56 0.44
C TRP A 292 17.70 -11.46 0.75
N ARG A 293 16.94 -11.12 1.79
CA ARG A 293 15.74 -11.88 2.15
C ARG A 293 14.62 -11.70 1.13
N THR A 294 14.43 -10.50 0.66
CA THR A 294 13.43 -10.19 -0.38
C THR A 294 13.77 -10.91 -1.67
N PHE A 295 15.04 -10.88 -2.10
CA PHE A 295 15.53 -11.61 -3.25
C PHE A 295 15.30 -13.13 -3.11
N PHE A 296 15.66 -13.70 -1.97
CA PHE A 296 15.41 -15.13 -1.69
C PHE A 296 13.91 -15.47 -1.79
N THR A 297 13.04 -14.65 -1.19
CA THR A 297 11.59 -14.87 -1.21
C THR A 297 11.04 -14.85 -2.63
N THR A 298 11.45 -13.90 -3.46
CA THR A 298 11.01 -13.79 -4.86
C THR A 298 11.56 -14.91 -5.73
N ALA A 299 12.78 -15.37 -5.47
CA ALA A 299 13.36 -16.55 -6.14
C ALA A 299 12.57 -17.82 -5.84
N VAL A 300 12.13 -18.02 -4.58
CA VAL A 300 11.26 -19.15 -4.21
C VAL A 300 9.93 -19.06 -4.99
N VAL A 301 9.33 -17.87 -5.09
CA VAL A 301 8.10 -17.67 -5.91
C VAL A 301 8.33 -18.12 -7.35
N ALA A 302 9.43 -17.70 -7.97
CA ALA A 302 9.74 -18.03 -9.37
C ALA A 302 9.88 -19.54 -9.58
N VAL A 303 10.58 -20.24 -8.67
CA VAL A 303 10.73 -21.70 -8.71
C VAL A 303 9.40 -22.41 -8.55
N VAL A 304 8.58 -22.00 -7.59
CA VAL A 304 7.25 -22.57 -7.33
C VAL A 304 6.33 -22.40 -8.53
N LEU A 305 6.27 -21.19 -9.10
CA LEU A 305 5.44 -20.91 -10.28
C LEU A 305 5.89 -21.74 -11.48
N ARG A 306 7.20 -21.82 -11.72
CA ARG A 306 7.75 -22.63 -12.82
C ARG A 306 7.38 -24.10 -12.68
N GLY A 307 7.52 -24.67 -11.48
CA GLY A 307 7.15 -26.05 -11.21
C GLY A 307 5.66 -26.33 -11.41
N LEU A 308 4.78 -25.45 -10.92
CA LEU A 308 3.33 -25.60 -11.06
C LEU A 308 2.86 -25.40 -12.51
N ILE A 309 3.45 -24.48 -13.25
CA ILE A 309 3.14 -24.25 -14.67
C ILE A 309 3.57 -25.45 -15.51
N GLU A 310 4.75 -26.04 -15.26
CA GLU A 310 5.21 -27.24 -15.96
C GLU A 310 4.32 -28.43 -15.67
N PHE A 311 3.82 -28.58 -14.43
CA PHE A 311 2.81 -29.60 -14.10
C PHE A 311 1.53 -29.43 -14.92
N CYS A 312 1.08 -28.18 -15.16
CA CYS A 312 -0.10 -27.89 -15.97
C CYS A 312 0.10 -28.08 -17.47
N ARG A 313 1.34 -28.07 -17.97
CA ARG A 313 1.67 -28.24 -19.38
C ARG A 313 1.21 -29.60 -19.96
N SER A 314 1.01 -30.57 -19.09
CA SER A 314 0.44 -31.88 -19.44
C SER A 314 -1.07 -31.88 -19.76
N GLY A 315 -1.74 -30.73 -19.84
CA GLY A 315 -3.18 -30.62 -20.12
C GLY A 315 -4.10 -30.89 -18.94
N LYS A 316 -3.59 -31.06 -17.72
CA LYS A 316 -4.35 -31.41 -16.52
C LYS A 316 -5.07 -30.20 -15.86
N CYS A 317 -4.84 -28.99 -16.33
CA CYS A 317 -5.32 -27.75 -15.68
C CYS A 317 -6.43 -27.03 -16.43
N GLY A 318 -7.25 -27.74 -17.17
CA GLY A 318 -8.39 -27.19 -17.91
C GLY A 318 -7.98 -26.25 -19.03
N LEU A 319 -8.56 -25.04 -19.07
CA LEU A 319 -8.31 -24.04 -20.10
C LEU A 319 -7.04 -23.21 -19.85
N PHE A 320 -6.28 -23.52 -18.83
CA PHE A 320 -4.98 -22.86 -18.56
C PHE A 320 -4.00 -23.16 -19.69
N GLY A 321 -3.58 -22.13 -20.43
CA GLY A 321 -2.80 -22.28 -21.65
C GLY A 321 -1.36 -22.72 -21.42
N LYS A 322 -0.61 -23.02 -22.51
CA LYS A 322 0.80 -23.40 -22.51
C LYS A 322 1.69 -22.20 -22.17
N GLY A 323 1.44 -21.51 -21.06
CA GLY A 323 2.22 -20.37 -20.61
C GLY A 323 3.54 -20.80 -19.97
N GLY A 324 4.67 -20.35 -20.51
CA GLY A 324 5.97 -20.41 -19.85
C GLY A 324 6.10 -19.41 -18.69
N LEU A 325 7.30 -19.22 -18.16
CA LEU A 325 7.59 -18.21 -17.14
C LEU A 325 7.42 -16.78 -17.70
N ILE A 326 7.61 -16.60 -18.99
CA ILE A 326 7.49 -15.35 -19.75
C ILE A 326 6.05 -15.19 -20.23
N MET A 327 5.44 -14.03 -20.00
CA MET A 327 4.06 -13.76 -20.42
C MET A 327 3.95 -13.34 -21.89
N PHE A 328 4.94 -12.62 -22.41
CA PHE A 328 4.90 -12.03 -23.74
C PHE A 328 6.19 -12.34 -24.49
N ASP A 329 6.09 -13.00 -25.60
CA ASP A 329 7.23 -13.33 -26.47
C ASP A 329 7.31 -12.27 -27.57
N VAL A 330 8.25 -11.34 -27.43
CA VAL A 330 8.57 -10.32 -28.43
C VAL A 330 9.82 -10.79 -29.17
N ASN A 331 9.64 -11.33 -30.37
CA ASN A 331 10.76 -11.75 -31.20
C ASN A 331 11.43 -10.52 -31.85
N SER A 332 12.33 -9.89 -31.12
CA SER A 332 13.20 -8.85 -31.68
C SER A 332 14.52 -9.48 -32.17
N SER A 333 14.48 -10.12 -33.31
CA SER A 333 15.66 -10.85 -33.82
C SER A 333 16.84 -9.96 -34.19
N GLN A 334 16.70 -8.65 -34.34
CA GLN A 334 17.79 -7.69 -34.55
C GLN A 334 17.34 -6.26 -34.16
N ALA A 335 17.59 -5.85 -32.94
CA ALA A 335 17.35 -4.45 -32.52
C ALA A 335 18.56 -3.57 -32.88
N THR A 336 18.77 -3.30 -34.14
CA THR A 336 19.57 -2.15 -34.58
C THR A 336 18.66 -0.93 -34.65
N TYR A 337 18.81 0.00 -33.73
CA TYR A 337 18.04 1.25 -33.74
C TYR A 337 18.83 2.39 -34.37
N SER A 338 18.17 3.21 -35.17
CA SER A 338 18.70 4.36 -35.88
C SER A 338 18.34 5.68 -35.19
N ALA A 339 18.92 6.78 -35.61
CA ALA A 339 18.60 8.11 -35.07
C ALA A 339 17.11 8.49 -35.20
N PRO A 340 16.38 8.20 -36.27
CA PRO A 340 14.93 8.42 -36.34
C PRO A 340 14.14 7.62 -35.28
N ASP A 341 14.59 6.41 -34.95
CA ASP A 341 13.96 5.58 -33.94
C ASP A 341 14.05 6.21 -32.55
N LEU A 342 15.21 6.79 -32.20
CA LEU A 342 15.39 7.51 -30.93
C LEU A 342 14.46 8.73 -30.83
N LEU A 343 14.28 9.49 -31.92
CA LEU A 343 13.34 10.60 -31.96
C LEU A 343 11.89 10.13 -31.78
N ALA A 344 11.52 9.00 -32.39
CA ALA A 344 10.20 8.39 -32.19
C ALA A 344 9.98 7.95 -30.76
N VAL A 345 11.00 7.39 -30.08
CA VAL A 345 10.96 6.99 -28.67
C VAL A 345 10.80 8.20 -27.74
N ILE A 346 11.52 9.31 -28.01
CA ILE A 346 11.39 10.57 -27.25
C ILE A 346 9.95 11.10 -27.37
N PHE A 347 9.42 11.16 -28.59
CA PHE A 347 8.05 11.60 -28.87
C PHE A 347 7.01 10.73 -28.15
N LEU A 348 7.20 9.42 -28.20
CA LEU A 348 6.37 8.45 -27.49
C LEU A 348 6.40 8.66 -25.98
N GLY A 349 7.58 8.95 -25.41
CA GLY A 349 7.75 9.27 -23.99
C GLY A 349 6.98 10.53 -23.57
N ILE A 350 7.05 11.59 -24.37
CA ILE A 350 6.34 12.85 -24.11
C ILE A 350 4.81 12.62 -24.12
N ILE A 351 4.30 11.98 -25.16
CA ILE A 351 2.86 11.69 -25.27
C ILE A 351 2.40 10.82 -24.11
N GLY A 352 3.14 9.75 -23.80
CA GLY A 352 2.80 8.85 -22.68
C GLY A 352 2.80 9.56 -21.33
N GLY A 353 3.72 10.51 -21.11
CA GLY A 353 3.75 11.34 -19.91
C GLY A 353 2.51 12.24 -19.78
N VAL A 354 2.12 12.92 -20.86
CA VAL A 354 0.92 13.78 -20.89
C VAL A 354 -0.35 12.94 -20.71
N LEU A 355 -0.50 11.84 -21.46
CA LEU A 355 -1.66 10.94 -21.35
C LEU A 355 -1.77 10.31 -19.96
N GLY A 356 -0.64 9.91 -19.36
CA GLY A 356 -0.60 9.36 -18.01
C GLY A 356 -1.02 10.38 -16.95
N SER A 357 -0.58 11.62 -17.07
CA SER A 357 -1.00 12.70 -16.18
C SER A 357 -2.50 13.01 -16.29
N LEU A 358 -3.01 13.04 -17.53
CA LEU A 358 -4.43 13.23 -17.79
C LEU A 358 -5.27 12.07 -17.23
N TYR A 359 -4.77 10.84 -17.37
CA TYR A 359 -5.39 9.65 -16.78
C TYR A 359 -5.49 9.77 -15.24
N ASN A 360 -4.40 10.15 -14.57
CA ASN A 360 -4.39 10.34 -13.13
C ASN A 360 -5.38 11.43 -12.67
N TYR A 361 -5.47 12.53 -13.41
CA TYR A 361 -6.44 13.59 -13.15
C TYR A 361 -7.88 13.09 -13.22
N PHE A 362 -8.25 12.31 -14.25
CA PHE A 362 -9.60 11.78 -14.37
C PHE A 362 -9.88 10.69 -13.32
N VAL A 363 -8.91 9.84 -13.01
CA VAL A 363 -9.04 8.82 -11.94
C VAL A 363 -9.32 9.51 -10.60
N ASP A 364 -8.61 10.58 -10.24
CA ASP A 364 -8.88 11.33 -9.00
C ASP A 364 -10.32 11.86 -8.96
N LYS A 365 -10.82 12.44 -10.07
CA LYS A 365 -12.21 12.95 -10.16
C LYS A 365 -13.25 11.84 -10.01
N VAL A 366 -13.05 10.71 -10.67
CA VAL A 366 -13.96 9.55 -10.59
C VAL A 366 -13.95 8.96 -9.19
N LEU A 367 -12.77 8.80 -8.56
CA LEU A 367 -12.67 8.29 -7.20
C LEU A 367 -13.38 9.18 -6.18
N ARG A 368 -13.28 10.50 -6.31
CA ARG A 368 -14.03 11.46 -5.47
C ARG A 368 -15.56 11.32 -5.65
N THR A 369 -16.01 11.10 -6.89
CA THR A 369 -17.43 10.87 -7.16
C THR A 369 -17.90 9.54 -6.56
N TYR A 370 -17.09 8.48 -6.67
CA TYR A 370 -17.44 7.18 -6.11
C TYR A 370 -17.44 7.18 -4.58
N SER A 371 -16.58 7.98 -3.92
CA SER A 371 -16.61 8.08 -2.47
C SER A 371 -17.95 8.56 -1.94
N ILE A 372 -18.58 9.54 -2.60
CA ILE A 372 -19.93 10.05 -2.25
C ILE A 372 -21.00 8.93 -2.35
N ILE A 373 -20.87 8.05 -3.38
CA ILE A 373 -21.78 6.91 -3.55
C ILE A 373 -21.52 5.85 -2.48
N HIS A 374 -20.25 5.62 -2.16
CA HIS A 374 -19.85 4.62 -1.15
C HIS A 374 -20.31 4.98 0.27
N GLU A 375 -20.50 6.24 0.59
CA GLU A 375 -21.04 6.68 1.87
C GLU A 375 -22.50 6.31 2.07
N LYS A 376 -23.28 6.16 0.99
CA LYS A 376 -24.70 5.82 1.04
C LYS A 376 -25.00 4.39 1.51
N GLY A 377 -23.99 3.52 1.54
CA GLY A 377 -24.13 2.17 2.10
C GLY A 377 -23.75 1.01 1.17
N PRO A 378 -23.78 -0.25 1.66
CA PRO A 378 -23.32 -1.42 0.92
C PRO A 378 -24.15 -1.72 -0.33
N ALA A 379 -25.46 -1.51 -0.30
CA ALA A 379 -26.35 -1.74 -1.45
C ALA A 379 -25.99 -0.85 -2.64
N PHE A 380 -25.68 0.44 -2.37
CA PHE A 380 -25.28 1.39 -3.43
C PHE A 380 -23.92 1.04 -4.03
N LYS A 381 -23.01 0.45 -3.23
CA LYS A 381 -21.73 -0.06 -3.73
C LYS A 381 -21.94 -1.19 -4.74
N ILE A 382 -22.81 -2.15 -4.42
CA ILE A 382 -23.13 -3.27 -5.31
C ILE A 382 -23.85 -2.77 -6.57
N LEU A 383 -24.82 -1.86 -6.42
CA LEU A 383 -25.53 -1.28 -7.55
C LEU A 383 -24.55 -0.57 -8.51
N LEU A 384 -23.62 0.22 -7.98
CA LEU A 384 -22.58 0.87 -8.79
C LEU A 384 -21.77 -0.16 -9.58
N VAL A 385 -21.30 -1.22 -8.92
CA VAL A 385 -20.50 -2.28 -9.57
C VAL A 385 -21.29 -2.98 -10.67
N VAL A 386 -22.57 -3.31 -10.45
CA VAL A 386 -23.43 -3.95 -11.47
C VAL A 386 -23.68 -3.01 -12.65
N THR A 387 -23.91 -1.72 -12.40
CA THR A 387 -24.08 -0.71 -13.46
C THR A 387 -22.82 -0.58 -14.31
N ILE A 388 -21.65 -0.49 -13.69
CA ILE A 388 -20.38 -0.43 -14.42
C ILE A 388 -20.11 -1.73 -15.18
N SER A 389 -20.48 -2.90 -14.63
CA SER A 389 -20.36 -4.19 -15.32
C SER A 389 -21.21 -4.25 -16.59
N LEU A 390 -22.43 -3.75 -16.51
CA LEU A 390 -23.31 -3.66 -17.67
C LEU A 390 -22.74 -2.70 -18.73
N LEU A 391 -22.27 -1.53 -18.30
CA LEU A 391 -21.63 -0.55 -19.19
C LEU A 391 -20.40 -1.15 -19.89
N THR A 392 -19.52 -1.81 -19.14
CA THR A 392 -18.31 -2.46 -19.67
C THR A 392 -18.70 -3.56 -20.66
N SER A 393 -19.70 -4.38 -20.35
CA SER A 393 -20.18 -5.44 -21.23
C SER A 393 -20.79 -4.88 -22.51
N PHE A 394 -21.52 -3.76 -22.43
CA PHE A 394 -22.08 -3.07 -23.58
C PHE A 394 -20.98 -2.55 -24.52
N PHE A 395 -19.98 -1.87 -23.99
CA PHE A 395 -18.86 -1.38 -24.81
C PHE A 395 -18.04 -2.54 -25.40
N SER A 396 -17.69 -3.55 -24.60
CA SER A 396 -16.87 -4.68 -25.07
C SER A 396 -17.56 -5.51 -26.15
N TYR A 397 -18.88 -5.64 -26.10
CA TYR A 397 -19.64 -6.37 -27.09
C TYR A 397 -20.11 -5.51 -28.28
N GLY A 398 -20.42 -4.24 -28.02
CA GLY A 398 -20.97 -3.33 -29.04
C GLY A 398 -19.92 -2.71 -29.96
N LEU A 399 -18.74 -2.34 -29.46
CA LEU A 399 -17.72 -1.70 -30.28
C LEU A 399 -17.23 -2.56 -31.47
N PRO A 400 -17.09 -3.90 -31.37
CA PRO A 400 -16.75 -4.74 -32.52
C PRO A 400 -17.66 -4.62 -33.73
N TRP A 401 -18.91 -4.12 -33.55
CA TRP A 401 -19.83 -3.85 -34.66
C TRP A 401 -19.37 -2.68 -35.56
N LEU A 402 -18.52 -1.81 -35.04
CA LEU A 402 -18.00 -0.65 -35.77
C LEU A 402 -16.76 -0.97 -36.63
N SER A 403 -16.17 -2.15 -36.45
CA SER A 403 -14.97 -2.54 -37.19
C SER A 403 -15.32 -3.35 -38.45
N SER A 404 -14.58 -3.10 -39.52
CA SER A 404 -14.69 -3.83 -40.77
C SER A 404 -14.03 -5.21 -40.69
N CYS A 405 -14.54 -6.16 -41.53
CA CYS A 405 -13.92 -7.48 -41.62
C CYS A 405 -12.66 -7.46 -42.47
N THR A 406 -11.60 -8.10 -41.98
CA THR A 406 -10.29 -8.21 -42.65
C THR A 406 -10.12 -9.63 -43.20
N PRO A 407 -9.60 -9.83 -44.41
CA PRO A 407 -9.31 -11.16 -44.95
C PRO A 407 -8.20 -11.83 -44.13
N CYS A 408 -8.33 -13.15 -43.93
CA CYS A 408 -7.33 -13.93 -43.21
C CYS A 408 -5.97 -13.90 -43.92
N PRO A 409 -4.85 -13.73 -43.22
CA PRO A 409 -3.52 -13.71 -43.80
C PRO A 409 -3.15 -15.09 -44.38
N PRO A 410 -2.49 -15.16 -45.54
CA PRO A 410 -2.21 -16.42 -46.25
C PRO A 410 -1.34 -17.39 -45.43
N HIS A 411 -0.49 -16.88 -44.52
CA HIS A 411 0.37 -17.70 -43.68
C HIS A 411 -0.33 -18.26 -42.41
N ALA A 412 -1.56 -17.86 -42.15
CA ALA A 412 -2.34 -18.28 -40.97
C ALA A 412 -3.71 -18.85 -41.32
N MET A 413 -3.94 -19.31 -42.58
CA MET A 413 -5.25 -19.80 -43.03
C MET A 413 -5.78 -20.98 -42.21
N GLU A 414 -4.95 -21.87 -41.68
CA GLU A 414 -5.34 -22.96 -40.83
C GLU A 414 -5.87 -22.54 -39.45
N GLN A 415 -5.44 -21.33 -38.99
CA GLN A 415 -5.80 -20.79 -37.67
C GLN A 415 -6.89 -19.70 -37.74
N CYS A 416 -7.31 -19.32 -38.94
CA CYS A 416 -8.25 -18.24 -39.14
C CYS A 416 -9.54 -18.79 -39.82
N PRO A 417 -10.74 -18.56 -39.24
CA PRO A 417 -10.98 -17.90 -37.93
C PRO A 417 -10.68 -18.81 -36.76
N THR A 418 -10.18 -18.23 -35.67
CA THR A 418 -9.83 -18.99 -34.47
C THR A 418 -11.06 -19.54 -33.77
N VAL A 419 -11.14 -20.85 -33.69
CA VAL A 419 -12.17 -21.58 -32.92
C VAL A 419 -11.55 -21.92 -31.56
N GLY A 420 -11.94 -21.22 -30.51
CA GLY A 420 -11.42 -21.47 -29.18
C GLY A 420 -11.38 -20.24 -28.28
N ARG A 421 -10.74 -20.40 -27.13
CA ARG A 421 -10.67 -19.40 -26.06
C ARG A 421 -9.76 -18.22 -26.43
N SER A 422 -8.57 -18.50 -26.88
CA SER A 422 -7.53 -17.50 -27.22
C SER A 422 -7.19 -17.59 -28.69
N GLY A 423 -6.90 -16.47 -29.30
CA GLY A 423 -6.45 -16.41 -30.68
C GLY A 423 -6.61 -15.02 -31.29
N ASN A 424 -5.84 -14.81 -32.39
CA ASN A 424 -5.71 -13.50 -33.00
C ASN A 424 -6.84 -13.19 -34.00
N PHE A 425 -7.59 -14.22 -34.43
CA PHE A 425 -8.52 -14.11 -35.57
C PHE A 425 -9.93 -14.51 -35.15
N LYS A 426 -10.64 -13.66 -34.40
CA LYS A 426 -12.04 -13.92 -34.01
C LYS A 426 -13.00 -13.56 -35.11
N SER A 427 -13.86 -14.51 -35.46
CA SER A 427 -14.96 -14.24 -36.37
C SER A 427 -16.13 -13.59 -35.62
N PHE A 428 -16.47 -12.37 -36.00
CA PHE A 428 -17.63 -11.66 -35.49
C PHE A 428 -18.34 -10.97 -36.63
N GLN A 429 -19.47 -11.50 -37.06
CA GLN A 429 -20.27 -11.02 -38.19
C GLN A 429 -19.54 -10.98 -39.55
N CYS A 430 -18.42 -11.69 -39.69
CA CYS A 430 -17.63 -11.71 -40.89
C CYS A 430 -17.97 -12.90 -41.79
N PRO A 431 -17.81 -12.77 -43.11
CA PRO A 431 -17.93 -13.89 -44.03
C PRO A 431 -16.82 -14.92 -43.79
N PRO A 432 -16.97 -16.18 -44.28
CA PRO A 432 -15.94 -17.21 -44.19
C PRO A 432 -14.60 -16.70 -44.75
N GLY A 433 -13.48 -17.00 -44.06
CA GLY A 433 -12.14 -16.53 -44.46
C GLY A 433 -11.83 -15.10 -44.07
N HIS A 434 -12.68 -14.44 -43.26
CA HIS A 434 -12.45 -13.09 -42.73
C HIS A 434 -12.56 -13.10 -41.22
N TYR A 435 -11.88 -12.15 -40.55
CA TYR A 435 -11.95 -11.95 -39.12
C TYR A 435 -12.19 -10.47 -38.79
N ASN A 436 -12.57 -10.20 -37.54
CA ASN A 436 -12.79 -8.85 -37.03
C ASN A 436 -11.65 -8.48 -36.09
N ASP A 437 -10.88 -7.44 -36.40
CA ASP A 437 -9.72 -7.00 -35.62
C ASP A 437 -10.10 -6.60 -34.18
N LEU A 438 -11.18 -5.83 -34.06
CA LEU A 438 -11.62 -5.30 -32.76
C LEU A 438 -12.19 -6.42 -31.88
N ALA A 439 -12.93 -7.37 -32.50
CA ALA A 439 -13.40 -8.57 -31.80
C ALA A 439 -12.24 -9.43 -31.27
N SER A 440 -11.13 -9.49 -32.02
CA SER A 440 -9.92 -10.21 -31.61
C SER A 440 -9.24 -9.59 -30.40
N LEU A 441 -9.44 -8.30 -30.11
CA LEU A 441 -8.95 -7.64 -28.92
C LEU A 441 -9.93 -7.75 -27.74
N PHE A 442 -11.24 -7.58 -27.95
CA PHE A 442 -12.23 -7.56 -26.87
C PHE A 442 -12.69 -8.95 -26.39
N PHE A 443 -12.74 -9.97 -27.29
CA PHE A 443 -13.17 -11.32 -26.94
C PHE A 443 -12.01 -12.27 -26.61
N ASN A 444 -10.97 -11.71 -26.05
CA ASN A 444 -9.85 -12.42 -25.42
C ASN A 444 -9.72 -12.04 -23.95
N THR A 445 -8.88 -12.77 -23.20
CA THR A 445 -8.46 -12.33 -21.88
C THR A 445 -7.55 -11.10 -22.01
N ASN A 446 -7.47 -10.28 -20.97
CA ASN A 446 -6.61 -9.09 -21.00
C ASN A 446 -5.15 -9.45 -21.32
N ASP A 447 -4.66 -10.57 -20.78
CA ASP A 447 -3.30 -11.07 -21.00
C ASP A 447 -3.09 -11.48 -22.47
N ASP A 448 -4.09 -12.16 -23.09
CA ASP A 448 -4.03 -12.53 -24.49
C ASP A 448 -4.14 -11.31 -25.42
N ALA A 449 -4.92 -10.30 -25.07
CA ALA A 449 -5.01 -9.05 -25.82
C ALA A 449 -3.67 -8.29 -25.83
N ILE A 450 -2.95 -8.24 -24.69
CA ILE A 450 -1.61 -7.65 -24.61
C ILE A 450 -0.63 -8.45 -25.49
N ARG A 451 -0.67 -9.78 -25.43
CA ARG A 451 0.16 -10.66 -26.27
C ARG A 451 -0.06 -10.38 -27.74
N ASN A 452 -1.32 -10.22 -28.17
CA ASN A 452 -1.64 -9.89 -29.56
C ASN A 452 -1.09 -8.51 -29.97
N LEU A 453 -1.16 -7.52 -29.07
CA LEU A 453 -0.62 -6.18 -29.33
C LEU A 453 0.92 -6.16 -29.39
N PHE A 454 1.61 -7.01 -28.64
CA PHE A 454 3.08 -7.09 -28.63
C PHE A 454 3.63 -7.99 -29.74
N SER A 455 2.81 -8.81 -30.36
CA SER A 455 3.25 -9.73 -31.41
C SER A 455 3.88 -9.02 -32.60
N SER A 456 5.08 -9.46 -32.95
CA SER A 456 5.84 -8.95 -34.11
C SER A 456 5.41 -9.59 -35.43
N ALA A 457 4.85 -10.80 -35.41
CA ALA A 457 4.48 -11.58 -36.59
C ALA A 457 3.31 -10.97 -37.38
N SER A 458 2.64 -9.97 -36.84
CA SER A 458 1.37 -9.45 -37.32
C SER A 458 1.47 -8.05 -37.91
N ALA A 459 2.32 -7.85 -38.91
CA ALA A 459 2.60 -6.53 -39.48
C ALA A 459 1.35 -5.78 -40.02
N LYS A 460 0.21 -6.45 -40.28
CA LYS A 460 -0.99 -5.86 -40.88
C LYS A 460 -2.30 -6.33 -40.20
N GLU A 461 -2.27 -6.91 -39.02
CA GLU A 461 -3.45 -7.50 -38.40
C GLU A 461 -4.42 -6.48 -37.80
N PHE A 462 -3.97 -5.29 -37.45
CA PHE A 462 -4.78 -4.25 -36.83
C PHE A 462 -4.81 -2.95 -37.65
N HIS A 463 -5.99 -2.52 -38.03
CA HIS A 463 -6.19 -1.24 -38.70
C HIS A 463 -6.06 -0.07 -37.73
N LEU A 464 -5.66 1.11 -38.24
CA LEU A 464 -5.53 2.33 -37.46
C LEU A 464 -6.83 2.69 -36.70
N ALA A 465 -7.96 2.60 -37.39
CA ALA A 465 -9.27 2.88 -36.78
C ALA A 465 -9.57 1.93 -35.59
N THR A 466 -9.25 0.64 -35.72
CA THR A 466 -9.40 -0.36 -34.65
C THR A 466 -8.57 0.00 -33.44
N LEU A 467 -7.31 0.40 -33.64
CA LEU A 467 -6.41 0.77 -32.54
C LEU A 467 -6.86 2.06 -31.83
N ILE A 468 -7.39 3.05 -32.56
CA ILE A 468 -7.93 4.29 -31.99
C ILE A 468 -9.16 3.98 -31.13
N ILE A 469 -10.11 3.17 -31.65
CA ILE A 469 -11.32 2.80 -30.93
C ILE A 469 -10.97 1.99 -29.67
N PHE A 470 -10.06 1.02 -29.80
CA PHE A 470 -9.62 0.20 -28.69
C PHE A 470 -8.88 1.02 -27.62
N PHE A 471 -7.98 1.93 -28.03
CA PHE A 471 -7.30 2.85 -27.11
C PHE A 471 -8.30 3.69 -26.32
N GLY A 472 -9.21 4.37 -27.03
CA GLY A 472 -10.24 5.21 -26.38
C GLY A 472 -11.12 4.43 -25.42
N ALA A 473 -11.55 3.21 -25.82
CA ALA A 473 -12.35 2.33 -24.97
C ALA A 473 -11.58 1.88 -23.71
N MET A 474 -10.32 1.41 -23.85
CA MET A 474 -9.52 0.94 -22.72
C MET A 474 -9.12 2.09 -21.78
N TYR A 475 -8.83 3.27 -22.33
CA TYR A 475 -8.55 4.46 -21.55
C TYR A 475 -9.78 4.87 -20.70
N PHE A 476 -10.95 5.00 -21.33
CA PHE A 476 -12.18 5.37 -20.65
C PHE A 476 -12.64 4.31 -19.63
N LEU A 477 -12.73 3.04 -20.05
CA LEU A 477 -13.17 1.95 -19.18
C LEU A 477 -12.18 1.73 -18.02
N GLY A 478 -10.87 1.88 -18.25
CA GLY A 478 -9.86 1.79 -17.19
C GLY A 478 -10.07 2.83 -16.07
N ILE A 479 -10.45 4.06 -16.44
CA ILE A 479 -10.78 5.13 -15.48
C ILE A 479 -12.06 4.78 -14.70
N VAL A 480 -13.11 4.37 -15.40
CA VAL A 480 -14.44 4.14 -14.81
C VAL A 480 -14.51 2.85 -13.98
N THR A 481 -13.77 1.80 -14.36
CA THR A 481 -13.76 0.52 -13.63
C THR A 481 -12.86 0.54 -12.39
N TYR A 482 -11.98 1.53 -12.26
CA TYR A 482 -11.14 1.65 -11.08
C TYR A 482 -11.86 2.38 -9.93
N GLY A 483 -11.67 1.90 -8.71
CA GLY A 483 -12.27 2.54 -7.50
C GLY A 483 -13.67 2.07 -7.13
N ILE A 484 -14.31 1.20 -7.93
CA ILE A 484 -15.53 0.50 -7.52
C ILE A 484 -15.21 -0.51 -6.40
N ALA A 485 -16.22 -0.99 -5.69
CA ALA A 485 -16.06 -1.86 -4.53
C ALA A 485 -15.65 -3.30 -4.90
N ILE A 486 -14.55 -3.45 -5.65
CA ILE A 486 -13.92 -4.73 -5.99
C ILE A 486 -12.38 -4.61 -5.86
N PRO A 487 -11.66 -5.72 -5.65
CA PRO A 487 -10.21 -5.73 -5.78
C PRO A 487 -9.80 -5.47 -7.23
N SER A 488 -9.07 -4.38 -7.48
CA SER A 488 -8.74 -3.92 -8.84
C SER A 488 -7.34 -3.35 -8.93
N GLY A 489 -6.54 -3.82 -9.90
CA GLY A 489 -5.21 -3.29 -10.21
C GLY A 489 -5.25 -2.40 -11.44
N LEU A 490 -4.38 -1.38 -11.50
CA LEU A 490 -4.25 -0.43 -12.59
C LEU A 490 -3.21 -0.82 -13.65
N PHE A 491 -2.34 -1.80 -13.40
CA PHE A 491 -1.26 -2.15 -14.32
C PHE A 491 -1.78 -2.60 -15.69
N ILE A 492 -2.67 -3.59 -15.72
CA ILE A 492 -3.20 -4.15 -16.98
C ILE A 492 -3.98 -3.12 -17.81
N PRO A 493 -4.89 -2.31 -17.25
CA PRO A 493 -5.55 -1.25 -18.01
C PRO A 493 -4.58 -0.28 -18.69
N VAL A 494 -3.56 0.14 -17.94
CA VAL A 494 -2.54 1.07 -18.44
C VAL A 494 -1.65 0.41 -19.50
N ILE A 495 -1.28 -0.87 -19.33
CA ILE A 495 -0.54 -1.62 -20.36
C ILE A 495 -1.37 -1.75 -21.63
N LEU A 496 -2.65 -2.11 -21.55
CA LEU A 496 -3.54 -2.26 -22.72
C LEU A 496 -3.69 -0.94 -23.49
N ALA A 497 -4.01 0.15 -22.79
CA ALA A 497 -4.13 1.45 -23.41
C ALA A 497 -2.78 1.93 -23.98
N GLY A 498 -1.69 1.76 -23.22
CA GLY A 498 -0.35 2.11 -23.64
C GLY A 498 0.12 1.32 -24.87
N ALA A 499 -0.12 0.01 -24.89
CA ALA A 499 0.24 -0.86 -26.02
C ALA A 499 -0.53 -0.51 -27.30
N SER A 500 -1.83 -0.21 -27.17
CA SER A 500 -2.66 0.15 -28.34
C SER A 500 -2.22 1.48 -28.97
N TYR A 501 -1.95 2.52 -28.16
CA TYR A 501 -1.48 3.77 -28.72
C TYR A 501 -0.03 3.67 -29.24
N GLY A 502 0.84 2.89 -28.57
CA GLY A 502 2.20 2.64 -29.05
C GLY A 502 2.20 1.93 -30.41
N ARG A 503 1.35 0.90 -30.56
CA ARG A 503 1.18 0.22 -31.87
C ARG A 503 0.59 1.13 -32.94
N LEU A 504 -0.33 2.04 -32.56
CA LEU A 504 -0.87 3.07 -33.46
C LEU A 504 0.25 3.97 -33.97
N VAL A 505 1.11 4.49 -33.08
CA VAL A 505 2.27 5.30 -33.47
C VAL A 505 3.23 4.52 -34.35
N GLY A 506 3.50 3.25 -34.01
CA GLY A 506 4.33 2.37 -34.81
C GLY A 506 3.76 2.10 -36.22
N ASN A 507 2.44 2.01 -36.37
CA ASN A 507 1.81 1.87 -37.69
C ASN A 507 1.91 3.16 -38.53
N VAL A 508 1.87 4.32 -37.89
CA VAL A 508 2.00 5.62 -38.57
C VAL A 508 3.46 5.90 -38.96
N LEU A 509 4.40 5.59 -38.06
CA LEU A 509 5.84 5.82 -38.27
C LEU A 509 6.55 4.67 -39.02
N GLY A 510 5.88 3.54 -39.22
CA GLY A 510 6.46 2.35 -39.84
C GLY A 510 7.20 2.50 -41.14
N PRO A 511 6.88 3.49 -42.04
CA PRO A 511 7.66 3.77 -43.21
C PRO A 511 9.01 4.47 -42.96
N ILE A 512 9.17 5.11 -41.76
CA ILE A 512 10.33 5.95 -41.43
C ILE A 512 11.22 5.27 -40.37
N ALA A 513 10.60 4.53 -39.46
CA ALA A 513 11.28 3.86 -38.36
C ALA A 513 11.68 2.43 -38.73
N SER A 514 12.86 1.99 -38.28
CA SER A 514 13.34 0.61 -38.46
C SER A 514 12.83 -0.37 -37.37
N LEU A 515 12.28 0.17 -36.26
CA LEU A 515 11.77 -0.63 -35.16
C LEU A 515 10.46 -1.34 -35.53
N ASP A 516 10.32 -2.56 -35.00
CA ASP A 516 9.11 -3.35 -35.18
C ASP A 516 7.89 -2.77 -34.45
N ARG A 517 6.70 -2.97 -34.98
CA ARG A 517 5.43 -2.48 -34.43
C ARG A 517 5.10 -3.03 -33.07
N GLY A 518 5.49 -4.29 -32.79
CA GLY A 518 5.37 -4.89 -31.45
C GLY A 518 6.23 -4.19 -30.42
N LEU A 519 7.42 -3.72 -30.81
CA LEU A 519 8.31 -2.94 -29.96
C LEU A 519 7.74 -1.54 -29.68
N PHE A 520 7.13 -0.89 -30.68
CA PHE A 520 6.42 0.37 -30.43
C PHE A 520 5.26 0.19 -29.46
N ALA A 521 4.55 -0.94 -29.51
CA ALA A 521 3.51 -1.26 -28.52
C ALA A 521 4.07 -1.43 -27.12
N LEU A 522 5.21 -2.11 -26.97
CA LEU A 522 5.90 -2.25 -25.68
C LEU A 522 6.39 -0.90 -25.14
N LEU A 523 7.03 -0.08 -25.97
CA LEU A 523 7.50 1.26 -25.58
C LEU A 523 6.33 2.19 -25.24
N GLY A 524 5.20 2.06 -25.93
CA GLY A 524 3.97 2.76 -25.63
C GLY A 524 3.40 2.35 -24.28
N ALA A 525 3.37 1.07 -23.97
CA ALA A 525 2.98 0.56 -22.64
C ALA A 525 3.93 1.09 -21.54
N ALA A 526 5.24 1.05 -21.78
CA ALA A 526 6.25 1.60 -20.86
C ALA A 526 6.02 3.09 -20.60
N SER A 527 5.85 3.89 -21.66
CA SER A 527 5.65 5.34 -21.54
C SER A 527 4.39 5.70 -20.75
N PHE A 528 3.30 4.99 -21.00
CA PHE A 528 2.05 5.25 -20.29
C PHE A 528 2.09 4.78 -18.82
N LEU A 529 2.73 3.63 -18.53
CA LEU A 529 3.01 3.18 -17.16
C LEU A 529 3.89 4.19 -16.40
N GLY A 530 5.01 4.63 -17.01
CA GLY A 530 5.88 5.65 -16.43
C GLY A 530 5.13 6.94 -16.12
N GLY A 531 4.27 7.38 -17.04
CA GLY A 531 3.43 8.56 -16.91
C GLY A 531 2.35 8.46 -15.84
N THR A 532 1.80 7.28 -15.57
CA THR A 532 0.74 7.07 -14.55
C THR A 532 1.30 6.73 -13.17
N MET A 533 2.22 5.78 -13.11
CA MET A 533 2.70 5.19 -11.85
C MET A 533 3.92 5.92 -11.26
N ARG A 534 4.69 6.65 -12.08
CA ARG A 534 5.94 7.35 -11.70
C ARG A 534 7.10 6.45 -11.27
N MET A 535 6.98 5.15 -11.46
CA MET A 535 8.06 4.21 -11.24
C MET A 535 8.97 4.15 -12.48
N THR A 536 10.25 3.87 -12.26
CA THR A 536 11.26 3.83 -13.34
C THR A 536 11.99 2.50 -13.41
N VAL A 537 12.85 2.22 -12.44
CA VAL A 537 13.74 1.05 -12.46
C VAL A 537 12.93 -0.25 -12.34
N SER A 538 11.98 -0.29 -11.43
CA SER A 538 11.13 -1.47 -11.23
C SER A 538 10.29 -1.79 -12.45
N LEU A 539 9.66 -0.79 -13.09
CA LEU A 539 8.88 -0.98 -14.31
C LEU A 539 9.76 -1.44 -15.49
N CYS A 540 10.94 -0.84 -15.62
CA CYS A 540 11.88 -1.25 -16.66
C CYS A 540 12.22 -2.74 -16.55
N VAL A 541 12.59 -3.21 -15.35
CA VAL A 541 12.97 -4.60 -15.14
C VAL A 541 11.76 -5.54 -15.23
N ILE A 542 10.57 -5.15 -14.72
CA ILE A 542 9.34 -5.93 -14.90
C ILE A 542 9.04 -6.16 -16.37
N LEU A 543 9.10 -5.11 -17.20
CA LEU A 543 8.85 -5.22 -18.64
C LEU A 543 9.88 -6.10 -19.34
N LEU A 544 11.17 -6.02 -18.96
CA LEU A 544 12.21 -6.88 -19.50
C LEU A 544 12.02 -8.35 -19.11
N GLU A 545 11.66 -8.63 -17.85
CA GLU A 545 11.37 -9.99 -17.41
C GLU A 545 10.12 -10.57 -18.07
N LEU A 546 9.12 -9.71 -18.40
CA LEU A 546 7.91 -10.08 -19.11
C LEU A 546 8.16 -10.41 -20.60
N THR A 547 9.11 -9.73 -21.24
CA THR A 547 9.39 -9.86 -22.68
C THR A 547 10.61 -10.70 -22.98
N ASN A 548 11.46 -10.97 -21.99
CA ASN A 548 12.75 -11.69 -22.10
C ASN A 548 13.70 -11.08 -23.16
N ASP A 549 13.62 -9.76 -23.38
CA ASP A 549 14.42 -9.06 -24.36
C ASP A 549 15.28 -7.96 -23.72
N LEU A 550 16.54 -8.28 -23.48
CA LEU A 550 17.51 -7.36 -22.87
C LEU A 550 18.00 -6.26 -23.84
N LEU A 551 17.88 -6.46 -25.15
CA LEU A 551 18.34 -5.48 -26.14
C LEU A 551 17.49 -4.19 -26.10
N MET A 552 16.26 -4.30 -25.58
CA MET A 552 15.34 -3.16 -25.44
C MET A 552 15.58 -2.32 -24.19
N LEU A 553 16.47 -2.75 -23.30
CA LEU A 553 16.73 -2.06 -22.03
C LEU A 553 16.98 -0.54 -22.19
N PRO A 554 17.89 -0.08 -23.08
CA PRO A 554 18.19 1.35 -23.22
C PRO A 554 16.96 2.16 -23.68
N LEU A 555 16.17 1.62 -24.61
CA LEU A 555 15.00 2.31 -25.14
C LEU A 555 13.87 2.40 -24.10
N VAL A 556 13.65 1.32 -23.35
CA VAL A 556 12.66 1.30 -22.26
C VAL A 556 13.07 2.26 -21.14
N MET A 557 14.35 2.30 -20.77
CA MET A 557 14.86 3.26 -19.78
C MET A 557 14.65 4.71 -20.26
N LEU A 558 14.98 5.01 -21.50
CA LEU A 558 14.83 6.35 -22.07
C LEU A 558 13.37 6.81 -22.08
N VAL A 559 12.46 5.95 -22.55
CA VAL A 559 11.04 6.28 -22.63
C VAL A 559 10.41 6.49 -21.26
N LEU A 560 10.79 5.66 -20.26
CA LEU A 560 10.32 5.78 -18.87
C LEU A 560 10.82 7.09 -18.24
N LEU A 561 12.11 7.41 -18.41
CA LEU A 561 12.70 8.64 -17.87
C LEU A 561 11.98 9.88 -18.41
N ILE A 562 11.79 9.95 -19.73
CA ILE A 562 11.12 11.09 -20.38
C ILE A 562 9.67 11.18 -19.91
N SER A 563 8.95 10.07 -19.95
CA SER A 563 7.55 10.03 -19.58
C SER A 563 7.32 10.45 -18.13
N LYS A 564 8.16 9.95 -17.19
CA LYS A 564 8.11 10.36 -15.79
C LYS A 564 8.37 11.85 -15.63
N THR A 565 9.46 12.38 -16.23
CA THR A 565 9.85 13.79 -16.11
C THR A 565 8.75 14.72 -16.63
N VAL A 566 8.17 14.41 -17.78
CA VAL A 566 7.05 15.16 -18.35
C VAL A 566 5.84 15.12 -17.44
N ALA A 567 5.54 13.95 -16.94
CA ALA A 567 4.34 13.75 -16.15
C ALA A 567 4.46 14.35 -14.73
N ASP A 568 5.64 14.37 -14.11
CA ASP A 568 5.90 15.00 -12.82
C ASP A 568 5.69 16.52 -12.84
N SER A 569 5.77 17.15 -14.04
CA SER A 569 5.47 18.57 -14.21
C SER A 569 3.98 18.90 -14.06
N PHE A 570 3.07 17.92 -14.17
CA PHE A 570 1.62 18.15 -14.11
C PHE A 570 1.00 17.72 -12.79
N ASN A 571 1.31 16.51 -12.30
CA ASN A 571 0.71 15.97 -11.08
C ASN A 571 1.56 14.86 -10.45
N LYS A 572 1.17 14.41 -9.24
CA LYS A 572 1.82 13.27 -8.54
C LYS A 572 1.39 11.94 -9.14
N GLY A 573 2.14 10.87 -8.83
CA GLY A 573 1.81 9.49 -9.22
C GLY A 573 0.45 9.04 -8.70
N VAL A 574 -0.18 8.10 -9.40
CA VAL A 574 -1.54 7.63 -9.06
C VAL A 574 -1.63 7.07 -7.64
N TYR A 575 -0.63 6.33 -7.18
CA TYR A 575 -0.65 5.75 -5.84
C TYR A 575 -0.49 6.80 -4.75
N ASP A 576 0.33 7.84 -4.96
CA ASP A 576 0.49 8.95 -4.00
C ASP A 576 -0.79 9.78 -3.91
N GLN A 577 -1.46 10.02 -5.05
CA GLN A 577 -2.77 10.67 -5.07
C GLN A 577 -3.81 9.87 -4.28
N ILE A 578 -3.84 8.53 -4.44
CA ILE A 578 -4.77 7.66 -3.73
C ILE A 578 -4.47 7.63 -2.23
N VAL A 579 -3.19 7.58 -1.82
CA VAL A 579 -2.77 7.66 -0.41
C VAL A 579 -3.28 8.95 0.22
N LYS A 580 -3.08 10.10 -0.45
CA LYS A 580 -3.56 11.41 0.01
C LYS A 580 -5.10 11.47 0.04
N MET A 581 -5.78 10.95 -0.98
CA MET A 581 -7.24 10.93 -1.05
C MET A 581 -7.87 10.05 0.05
N LYS A 582 -7.23 8.92 0.39
CA LYS A 582 -7.67 8.05 1.49
C LYS A 582 -7.38 8.61 2.87
N GLY A 583 -6.69 9.75 2.97
CA GLY A 583 -6.35 10.41 4.22
C GLY A 583 -5.39 9.60 5.09
N PHE A 584 -4.56 8.76 4.49
CA PHE A 584 -3.48 8.13 5.24
C PHE A 584 -2.45 9.18 5.65
N PRO A 585 -2.01 9.20 6.91
CA PRO A 585 -0.97 10.13 7.38
C PRO A 585 0.42 9.66 6.88
N PHE A 586 0.60 9.75 5.59
CA PHE A 586 1.83 9.33 4.91
C PHE A 586 2.89 10.44 4.99
N MET A 587 4.10 10.08 5.40
CA MET A 587 5.23 10.99 5.42
C MET A 587 6.06 10.81 4.14
N GLU A 588 6.15 11.87 3.35
CA GLU A 588 6.97 11.89 2.13
C GLU A 588 8.48 11.88 2.44
N ALA A 589 9.31 11.52 1.45
CA ALA A 589 10.77 11.52 1.60
C ALA A 589 11.32 12.93 1.81
N HIS A 590 10.69 13.92 1.19
CA HIS A 590 11.02 15.32 1.34
C HIS A 590 10.01 16.00 2.25
N ALA A 591 10.51 16.81 3.17
CA ALA A 591 9.64 17.58 4.05
C ALA A 591 8.81 18.60 3.24
N GLU A 592 7.56 18.74 3.62
CA GLU A 592 6.64 19.70 3.00
C GLU A 592 7.16 21.15 3.13
N PRO A 593 6.88 22.01 2.15
CA PRO A 593 7.39 23.40 2.15
C PRO A 593 7.02 24.19 3.41
N CYS A 594 5.83 23.97 3.96
CA CYS A 594 5.37 24.63 5.18
C CYS A 594 6.25 24.33 6.42
N MET A 595 6.95 23.18 6.45
CA MET A 595 7.82 22.80 7.57
C MET A 595 9.17 23.51 7.59
N ARG A 596 9.56 24.19 6.49
CA ARG A 596 10.90 24.77 6.37
C ARG A 596 11.13 25.99 7.29
N ASN A 597 10.05 26.71 7.56
CA ASN A 597 10.08 27.95 8.35
C ASN A 597 9.72 27.74 9.83
N LEU A 598 9.43 26.49 10.22
CA LEU A 598 9.03 26.14 11.57
C LEU A 598 10.14 25.38 12.29
N VAL A 599 10.17 25.51 13.62
CA VAL A 599 11.02 24.70 14.49
C VAL A 599 10.20 23.64 15.22
N ALA A 600 10.89 22.62 15.77
CA ALA A 600 10.25 21.51 16.46
C ALA A 600 9.38 21.97 17.65
N GLY A 601 9.79 23.02 18.34
CA GLY A 601 9.04 23.57 19.47
C GLY A 601 7.72 24.24 19.08
N ASP A 602 7.56 24.73 17.83
CA ASP A 602 6.36 25.47 17.40
C ASP A 602 5.13 24.58 17.21
N VAL A 603 5.32 23.28 16.96
CA VAL A 603 4.24 22.35 16.63
C VAL A 603 4.00 21.29 17.69
N VAL A 604 4.67 21.36 18.81
CA VAL A 604 4.43 20.46 19.95
C VAL A 604 3.01 20.68 20.44
N SER A 605 2.18 19.63 20.41
CA SER A 605 0.77 19.69 20.75
C SER A 605 0.44 19.04 22.08
N GLY A 606 -0.48 19.64 22.81
CA GLY A 606 -1.18 19.09 23.96
C GLY A 606 -0.45 19.19 25.30
N PRO A 607 -1.14 18.89 26.40
CA PRO A 607 -0.53 18.85 27.72
C PRO A 607 0.43 17.67 27.81
N LEU A 608 1.66 17.93 28.20
CA LEU A 608 2.67 16.92 28.45
C LEU A 608 2.41 16.26 29.82
N ILE A 609 2.11 14.95 29.80
CA ILE A 609 2.00 14.16 31.02
C ILE A 609 3.31 13.41 31.20
N THR A 610 3.98 13.65 32.31
CA THR A 610 5.25 13.03 32.70
C THR A 610 5.06 12.19 33.94
N PHE A 611 5.86 11.16 34.11
CA PHE A 611 5.93 10.36 35.33
C PHE A 611 7.27 10.50 36.00
N SER A 612 7.31 10.34 37.30
CA SER A 612 8.57 10.19 38.07
C SER A 612 9.12 8.76 37.88
N GLY A 613 10.44 8.57 38.01
CA GLY A 613 11.06 7.24 37.92
C GLY A 613 10.46 6.20 38.88
N VAL A 614 10.03 6.63 40.08
CA VAL A 614 9.20 5.85 41.00
C VAL A 614 7.90 6.60 41.23
N GLU A 615 6.81 6.09 40.66
CA GLU A 615 5.53 6.80 40.57
C GLU A 615 4.44 6.09 41.39
N LYS A 616 3.43 6.85 41.85
CA LYS A 616 2.26 6.32 42.54
C LYS A 616 1.34 5.61 41.55
N VAL A 617 0.83 4.42 41.91
CA VAL A 617 -0.04 3.63 41.04
C VAL A 617 -1.30 4.41 40.64
N GLU A 618 -1.91 5.15 41.59
CA GLU A 618 -3.06 5.99 41.35
C GLU A 618 -2.85 6.99 40.22
N HIS A 619 -1.70 7.70 40.21
CA HIS A 619 -1.37 8.70 39.16
C HIS A 619 -1.25 8.06 37.79
N ILE A 620 -0.60 6.88 37.71
CA ILE A 620 -0.46 6.15 36.44
C ILE A 620 -1.83 5.72 35.93
N VAL A 621 -2.67 5.13 36.79
CA VAL A 621 -4.02 4.66 36.40
C VAL A 621 -4.90 5.84 35.99
N HIS A 622 -4.82 6.96 36.72
CA HIS A 622 -5.55 8.18 36.38
C HIS A 622 -5.14 8.72 35.00
N ALA A 623 -3.84 8.86 34.74
CA ALA A 623 -3.32 9.27 33.44
C ALA A 623 -3.74 8.31 32.31
N LEU A 624 -3.72 6.99 32.56
CA LEU A 624 -4.13 6.00 31.57
C LEU A 624 -5.64 6.03 31.30
N LYS A 625 -6.49 6.44 32.25
CA LYS A 625 -7.95 6.60 32.09
C LYS A 625 -8.30 7.86 31.32
N ILE A 626 -7.67 8.98 31.66
CA ILE A 626 -8.00 10.31 31.10
C ILE A 626 -7.43 10.45 29.68
N THR A 627 -6.22 9.91 29.43
CA THR A 627 -5.54 10.10 28.16
C THR A 627 -5.50 8.84 27.32
N ARG A 628 -5.25 9.06 26.01
CA ARG A 628 -4.96 7.99 25.05
C ARG A 628 -3.51 7.98 24.59
N HIS A 629 -2.65 8.76 25.25
CA HIS A 629 -1.23 8.79 24.92
C HIS A 629 -0.60 7.39 25.04
N ASN A 630 0.25 7.04 24.09
CA ASN A 630 0.95 5.76 24.07
C ASN A 630 2.39 5.83 24.55
N GLY A 631 2.94 7.02 24.72
CA GLY A 631 4.26 7.28 25.29
C GLY A 631 4.21 8.36 26.36
N PHE A 632 4.94 8.15 27.46
CA PHE A 632 5.03 9.08 28.57
C PHE A 632 6.51 9.29 28.91
N PRO A 633 7.01 10.52 28.96
CA PRO A 633 8.38 10.80 29.44
C PRO A 633 8.47 10.47 30.94
N VAL A 634 9.62 9.94 31.31
CA VAL A 634 9.96 9.68 32.71
C VAL A 634 11.04 10.65 33.12
N ILE A 635 10.80 11.39 34.18
CA ILE A 635 11.70 12.42 34.73
C ILE A 635 12.10 11.99 36.13
N ASP A 636 13.39 11.94 36.42
CA ASP A 636 13.89 11.74 37.75
C ASP A 636 13.99 13.06 38.49
N GLU A 637 13.45 13.08 39.69
CA GLU A 637 13.40 14.23 40.58
C GLU A 637 14.07 13.91 41.90
N PRO A 638 14.43 14.90 42.71
CA PRO A 638 14.92 14.64 44.07
C PRO A 638 13.94 13.74 44.87
N PRO A 639 14.40 12.72 45.63
CA PRO A 639 15.79 12.48 46.06
C PRO A 639 16.66 11.62 45.13
N PHE A 640 16.21 11.26 43.95
CA PHE A 640 16.93 10.34 43.04
C PHE A 640 18.03 11.07 42.22
N THR A 641 17.86 12.37 41.97
CA THR A 641 18.80 13.24 41.24
C THR A 641 18.84 14.61 41.90
N ASP A 642 19.94 15.36 41.73
CA ASP A 642 20.09 16.71 42.27
C ASP A 642 19.21 17.76 41.56
N SER A 643 18.89 17.51 40.29
CA SER A 643 18.03 18.33 39.43
C SER A 643 17.10 17.45 38.62
N PRO A 644 15.94 17.94 38.16
CA PRO A 644 15.07 17.19 37.27
C PRO A 644 15.79 16.79 35.99
N GLU A 645 15.90 15.48 35.73
CA GLU A 645 16.58 14.94 34.57
C GLU A 645 15.64 14.00 33.78
N LEU A 646 15.71 14.04 32.47
CA LEU A 646 14.96 13.13 31.63
C LEU A 646 15.59 11.73 31.67
N CYS A 647 14.96 10.82 32.37
CA CYS A 647 15.34 9.40 32.44
C CYS A 647 15.05 8.66 31.09
N GLY A 648 13.95 8.98 30.42
CA GLY A 648 13.61 8.36 29.18
C GLY A 648 12.14 8.39 28.83
N LEU A 649 11.68 7.37 28.08
CA LEU A 649 10.30 7.23 27.63
C LEU A 649 9.74 5.87 28.02
N VAL A 650 8.53 5.83 28.58
CA VAL A 650 7.80 4.60 28.88
C VAL A 650 6.57 4.49 28.01
N LEU A 651 6.27 3.27 27.52
CA LEU A 651 5.13 3.02 26.67
C LEU A 651 3.90 2.62 27.52
N ARG A 652 2.72 3.11 27.11
CA ARG A 652 1.41 2.74 27.70
C ARG A 652 1.23 1.23 27.82
N SER A 653 1.60 0.48 26.79
CA SER A 653 1.50 -0.98 26.79
C SER A 653 2.36 -1.64 27.86
N HIS A 654 3.53 -1.07 28.15
CA HIS A 654 4.44 -1.54 29.19
C HIS A 654 3.89 -1.24 30.59
N LEU A 655 3.33 -0.04 30.78
CA LEU A 655 2.66 0.30 32.05
C LEU A 655 1.52 -0.66 32.38
N LEU A 656 0.68 -0.98 31.40
CA LEU A 656 -0.45 -1.91 31.61
C LEU A 656 0.01 -3.33 32.01
N VAL A 657 1.11 -3.83 31.43
CA VAL A 657 1.69 -5.12 31.81
C VAL A 657 2.25 -5.07 33.23
N LEU A 658 2.94 -3.99 33.57
CA LEU A 658 3.53 -3.80 34.88
C LEU A 658 2.45 -3.71 35.97
N LEU A 659 1.41 -2.92 35.75
CA LEU A 659 0.26 -2.79 36.67
C LEU A 659 -0.46 -4.13 36.86
N LYS A 660 -0.69 -4.89 35.80
CA LYS A 660 -1.29 -6.23 35.88
C LYS A 660 -0.44 -7.21 36.70
N GLY A 661 0.87 -7.01 36.69
CA GLY A 661 1.81 -7.83 37.45
C GLY A 661 1.79 -7.58 38.98
N LYS A 662 1.13 -6.50 39.43
CA LYS A 662 0.94 -6.13 40.85
C LYS A 662 2.23 -6.22 41.68
N LYS A 663 3.31 -5.54 41.19
CA LYS A 663 4.58 -5.42 41.93
C LYS A 663 4.76 -3.99 42.44
N PHE A 664 4.08 -3.72 43.55
CA PHE A 664 4.05 -2.41 44.16
C PHE A 664 4.84 -2.44 45.47
N THR A 665 5.36 -1.28 45.87
CA THR A 665 6.08 -1.07 47.12
C THR A 665 5.37 0.00 47.96
N LYS A 666 5.34 -0.16 49.28
CA LYS A 666 4.72 0.84 50.17
C LYS A 666 5.54 2.14 50.25
N ASN A 667 6.83 2.04 50.04
CA ASN A 667 7.75 3.18 50.11
C ASN A 667 8.22 3.58 48.70
N ARG A 668 8.49 4.86 48.51
CA ARG A 668 9.06 5.41 47.26
C ARG A 668 10.53 5.03 47.11
N VAL A 669 10.81 3.76 46.78
CA VAL A 669 12.16 3.18 46.66
C VAL A 669 12.29 2.45 45.34
N THR A 670 13.49 2.50 44.75
CA THR A 670 13.80 1.73 43.53
C THR A 670 13.71 0.22 43.79
N SER A 671 12.89 -0.49 43.06
CA SER A 671 12.68 -1.94 43.20
C SER A 671 13.06 -2.71 41.92
N GLY A 672 13.88 -2.10 41.05
CA GLY A 672 14.22 -2.62 39.74
C GLY A 672 14.71 -4.07 39.73
N SER A 673 15.49 -4.51 40.74
CA SER A 673 15.98 -5.88 40.82
C SER A 673 14.85 -6.91 41.03
N GLN A 674 13.75 -6.53 41.66
CA GLN A 674 12.58 -7.42 41.86
C GLN A 674 11.75 -7.53 40.57
N ILE A 675 11.60 -6.44 39.83
CA ILE A 675 10.90 -6.40 38.55
C ILE A 675 11.67 -7.22 37.51
N LEU A 676 13.00 -7.03 37.42
CA LEU A 676 13.89 -7.76 36.51
C LEU A 676 13.89 -9.29 36.77
N LYS A 677 13.65 -9.73 38.02
CA LYS A 677 13.52 -11.18 38.37
C LYS A 677 12.17 -11.77 37.96
N LYS A 678 11.09 -11.00 37.98
CA LYS A 678 9.73 -11.48 37.75
C LYS A 678 9.30 -11.42 36.30
N PHE A 679 9.70 -10.37 35.56
CA PHE A 679 9.28 -10.13 34.22
C PHE A 679 10.38 -10.45 33.21
N HIS A 680 9.97 -10.96 32.05
CA HIS A 680 10.85 -11.14 30.89
C HIS A 680 10.46 -10.15 29.79
N ALA A 681 11.41 -9.75 28.95
CA ALA A 681 11.18 -8.88 27.79
C ALA A 681 10.02 -9.37 26.90
N PHE A 682 9.83 -10.69 26.83
CA PHE A 682 8.73 -11.30 26.09
C PHE A 682 7.33 -10.95 26.60
N ASP A 683 7.15 -10.68 27.88
CA ASP A 683 5.84 -10.31 28.45
C ASP A 683 5.41 -8.93 27.94
N PHE A 684 6.37 -8.03 27.78
CA PHE A 684 6.17 -6.69 27.23
C PHE A 684 6.01 -6.70 25.72
N ALA A 685 6.71 -7.57 25.00
CA ALA A 685 6.56 -7.73 23.57
C ALA A 685 5.15 -8.17 23.15
N LYS A 686 4.44 -8.95 23.99
CA LYS A 686 3.03 -9.29 23.76
C LYS A 686 2.10 -8.09 23.81
N ALA A 687 2.41 -7.12 24.64
CA ALA A 687 1.56 -5.95 24.87
C ALA A 687 1.58 -4.99 23.66
N GLY A 688 2.69 -4.87 22.93
CA GLY A 688 2.84 -4.02 21.75
C GLY A 688 1.98 -4.41 20.55
N SER A 689 1.39 -5.60 20.53
CA SER A 689 0.66 -6.13 19.37
C SER A 689 -0.84 -5.76 19.31
N GLY A 690 -1.26 -4.60 19.80
CA GLY A 690 -2.58 -3.98 19.55
C GLY A 690 -3.82 -4.57 20.29
N LYS A 691 -3.72 -5.71 20.99
CA LYS A 691 -4.75 -6.27 21.87
C LYS A 691 -4.15 -6.67 23.21
N GLY A 692 -3.52 -5.68 23.85
CA GLY A 692 -2.99 -5.81 25.20
C GLY A 692 -4.08 -5.77 26.27
N VAL A 693 -3.64 -5.78 27.50
CA VAL A 693 -4.46 -5.53 28.69
C VAL A 693 -5.10 -4.16 28.53
N LYS A 694 -6.40 -4.07 28.72
CA LYS A 694 -7.12 -2.80 28.76
C LYS A 694 -7.06 -2.23 30.17
N VAL A 695 -7.24 -0.92 30.31
CA VAL A 695 -7.29 -0.27 31.62
C VAL A 695 -8.47 -0.78 32.43
N GLU A 696 -9.58 -1.14 31.78
CA GLU A 696 -10.78 -1.70 32.38
C GLU A 696 -10.57 -3.12 32.96
N ASP A 697 -9.57 -3.86 32.45
CA ASP A 697 -9.22 -5.23 32.89
C ASP A 697 -8.29 -5.23 34.14
N LEU A 698 -7.95 -4.04 34.67
CA LEU A 698 -7.09 -3.88 35.85
C LEU A 698 -7.95 -3.89 37.10
N GLU A 699 -8.01 -5.03 37.80
CA GLU A 699 -8.62 -5.15 39.13
C GLU A 699 -7.60 -4.70 40.18
N LEU A 700 -7.63 -3.44 40.58
CA LEU A 700 -6.74 -2.85 41.59
C LEU A 700 -7.53 -2.43 42.83
N ASP A 701 -7.06 -2.84 43.99
CA ASP A 701 -7.65 -2.49 45.29
C ASP A 701 -7.22 -1.06 45.72
N ALA A 702 -8.01 -0.45 46.63
CA ALA A 702 -7.72 0.90 47.13
C ALA A 702 -6.33 0.97 47.83
N GLU A 703 -5.90 -0.08 48.52
CA GLU A 703 -4.56 -0.11 49.11
C GLU A 703 -3.45 -0.18 48.03
N GLU A 704 -3.69 -0.90 46.92
CA GLU A 704 -2.74 -1.01 45.81
C GLU A 704 -2.57 0.32 45.07
N MET A 705 -3.61 1.15 45.02
CA MET A 705 -3.57 2.48 44.40
C MET A 705 -2.66 3.45 45.18
N GLU A 706 -2.55 3.30 46.48
CA GLU A 706 -1.68 4.12 47.34
C GLU A 706 -0.20 3.72 47.29
N MET A 707 0.13 2.57 46.67
CA MET A 707 1.48 2.08 46.54
C MET A 707 2.26 2.72 45.40
N TYR A 708 3.57 2.49 45.38
CA TYR A 708 4.52 3.00 44.37
C TYR A 708 5.01 1.88 43.47
N VAL A 709 5.33 2.21 42.24
CA VAL A 709 5.93 1.32 41.25
C VAL A 709 7.14 1.96 40.60
N ASP A 710 8.20 1.16 40.44
CA ASP A 710 9.45 1.59 39.81
C ASP A 710 9.35 1.41 38.27
N LEU A 711 9.49 2.50 37.55
CA LEU A 711 9.40 2.55 36.08
C LEU A 711 10.74 2.38 35.37
N HIS A 712 11.89 2.56 36.06
CA HIS A 712 13.20 2.49 35.45
C HIS A 712 13.46 1.23 34.62
N PRO A 713 13.10 0.00 35.08
CA PRO A 713 13.39 -1.22 34.32
C PRO A 713 12.69 -1.31 32.96
N ILE A 714 11.55 -0.63 32.80
CA ILE A 714 10.74 -0.64 31.58
C ILE A 714 10.89 0.64 30.74
N THR A 715 11.57 1.65 31.28
CA THR A 715 11.82 2.93 30.60
C THR A 715 12.87 2.74 29.53
N ASN A 716 12.60 3.25 28.32
CA ASN A 716 13.59 3.38 27.26
C ASN A 716 14.55 4.52 27.66
N THR A 717 15.77 4.18 28.04
CA THR A 717 16.79 5.14 28.53
C THR A 717 17.50 5.88 27.41
N SER A 718 17.27 5.53 26.15
CA SER A 718 17.91 6.14 24.98
C SER A 718 16.87 6.51 23.91
N PRO A 719 15.82 7.29 24.26
CA PRO A 719 14.85 7.74 23.28
C PRO A 719 15.46 8.76 22.34
N TYR A 720 15.02 8.81 21.10
CA TYR A 720 15.44 9.86 20.19
C TYR A 720 14.87 11.21 20.65
N ALA A 721 15.74 12.21 20.73
CA ALA A 721 15.37 13.54 21.12
C ALA A 721 15.97 14.58 20.17
N VAL A 722 15.26 15.69 20.00
CA VAL A 722 15.69 16.84 19.23
C VAL A 722 15.57 18.10 20.07
N VAL A 723 16.41 19.09 19.79
CA VAL A 723 16.35 20.39 20.49
C VAL A 723 15.15 21.19 19.92
N GLU A 724 14.44 21.93 20.75
CA GLU A 724 13.28 22.75 20.37
C GLU A 724 13.53 23.67 19.16
N THR A 725 14.78 24.17 19.01
CA THR A 725 15.20 25.04 17.90
C THR A 725 15.55 24.31 16.62
N MET A 726 15.42 22.96 16.57
CA MET A 726 15.67 22.19 15.36
C MET A 726 14.58 22.47 14.33
N SER A 727 14.96 22.68 13.06
CA SER A 727 13.99 22.84 11.96
C SER A 727 13.02 21.64 11.91
N LEU A 728 11.73 21.92 11.84
CA LEU A 728 10.67 20.91 11.74
C LEU A 728 10.89 19.97 10.53
N ALA A 729 11.38 20.51 9.42
CA ALA A 729 11.71 19.72 8.23
C ALA A 729 12.79 18.66 8.52
N LYS A 730 13.84 18.99 9.28
CA LYS A 730 14.87 18.02 9.69
C LYS A 730 14.31 16.99 10.68
N ALA A 731 13.47 17.43 11.61
CA ALA A 731 12.82 16.54 12.56
C ALA A 731 11.90 15.55 11.86
N ALA A 732 11.15 15.97 10.83
CA ALA A 732 10.28 15.10 10.02
C ALA A 732 11.09 14.04 9.25
N VAL A 733 12.19 14.43 8.62
CA VAL A 733 13.09 13.48 7.94
C VAL A 733 13.65 12.46 8.93
N LEU A 734 14.13 12.91 10.09
CA LEU A 734 14.66 12.03 11.16
C LEU A 734 13.58 11.04 11.64
N PHE A 735 12.37 11.54 11.91
CA PHE A 735 11.24 10.73 12.36
C PHE A 735 10.90 9.62 11.34
N ARG A 736 10.86 9.96 10.07
CA ARG A 736 10.57 9.03 8.97
C ARG A 736 11.70 8.02 8.76
N GLU A 737 12.96 8.49 8.67
CA GLU A 737 14.12 7.65 8.35
C GLU A 737 14.40 6.60 9.45
N LEU A 738 14.19 6.96 10.70
CA LEU A 738 14.33 6.02 11.82
C LEU A 738 13.07 5.17 12.05
N GLY A 739 11.93 5.58 11.50
CA GLY A 739 10.64 4.90 11.70
C GLY A 739 10.16 5.02 13.14
N LEU A 740 10.23 6.23 13.69
CA LEU A 740 9.88 6.52 15.07
C LEU A 740 8.36 6.57 15.26
N ARG A 741 7.95 6.29 16.50
CA ARG A 741 6.59 6.54 16.98
C ARG A 741 6.51 7.83 17.76
N HIS A 742 7.54 8.12 18.57
CA HIS A 742 7.67 9.30 19.41
C HIS A 742 9.04 9.92 19.23
N LEU A 743 9.10 11.24 19.14
CA LEU A 743 10.33 12.02 19.09
C LEU A 743 10.26 13.08 20.19
N LEU A 744 11.15 13.01 21.17
CA LEU A 744 11.17 13.94 22.28
C LEU A 744 11.73 15.29 21.85
N VAL A 745 11.16 16.36 22.37
CA VAL A 745 11.67 17.74 22.20
C VAL A 745 12.22 18.20 23.52
N VAL A 746 13.51 18.52 23.53
CA VAL A 746 14.23 18.98 24.71
C VAL A 746 14.59 20.46 24.59
N PRO A 747 14.63 21.23 25.67
CA PRO A 747 15.01 22.64 25.65
C PRO A 747 16.46 22.83 25.23
N LYS A 748 16.76 23.95 24.58
CA LYS A 748 18.13 24.32 24.18
C LYS A 748 19.05 24.55 25.38
N LYS A 749 18.52 25.08 26.48
CA LYS A 749 19.26 25.33 27.72
C LYS A 749 18.67 24.45 28.82
N PRO A 750 19.49 23.79 29.64
CA PRO A 750 19.00 23.09 30.81
C PRO A 750 18.25 24.08 31.71
N GLY A 751 17.00 23.78 32.01
CA GLY A 751 16.11 24.61 32.82
C GLY A 751 15.31 23.76 33.82
N ARG A 752 14.29 24.34 34.44
CA ARG A 752 13.41 23.64 35.40
C ARG A 752 12.68 22.44 34.81
N HIS A 753 12.44 22.46 33.49
CA HIS A 753 11.78 21.37 32.80
C HIS A 753 12.76 20.73 31.80
N PRO A 754 13.12 19.44 31.97
CA PRO A 754 14.09 18.75 31.10
C PRO A 754 13.49 18.37 29.73
N ILE A 755 12.20 18.56 29.50
CA ILE A 755 11.51 18.23 28.27
C ILE A 755 10.46 19.31 27.90
N VAL A 756 10.39 19.68 26.65
CA VAL A 756 9.39 20.62 26.09
C VAL A 756 8.12 19.87 25.66
N GLY A 757 8.29 18.71 25.00
CA GLY A 757 7.16 17.92 24.54
C GLY A 757 7.54 16.70 23.71
N ILE A 758 6.55 16.13 23.06
CA ILE A 758 6.69 14.94 22.21
C ILE A 758 6.09 15.25 20.85
N LEU A 759 6.85 14.97 19.79
CA LEU A 759 6.34 14.98 18.42
C LEU A 759 5.91 13.57 18.03
N THR A 760 4.73 13.51 17.43
CA THR A 760 4.12 12.32 16.87
C THR A 760 3.88 12.51 15.37
N ARG A 761 3.46 11.48 14.66
CA ARG A 761 3.16 11.57 13.23
C ARG A 761 2.15 12.67 12.89
N HIS A 762 1.19 12.90 13.79
CA HIS A 762 0.15 13.92 13.61
C HIS A 762 0.73 15.33 13.48
N ASP A 763 1.75 15.64 14.28
CA ASP A 763 2.38 16.96 14.32
C ASP A 763 3.14 17.31 13.03
N PHE A 764 3.47 16.31 12.21
CA PHE A 764 4.11 16.47 10.90
C PHE A 764 3.11 16.52 9.73
N MET A 765 1.80 16.43 9.97
CA MET A 765 0.82 16.47 8.89
C MET A 765 0.55 17.91 8.45
N GLU A 766 0.55 18.13 7.12
CA GLU A 766 0.28 19.42 6.49
C GLU A 766 -1.02 20.07 7.05
N GLU A 767 -2.05 19.26 7.22
CA GLU A 767 -3.36 19.71 7.70
C GLU A 767 -3.29 20.23 9.15
N HIS A 768 -2.51 19.59 10.01
CA HIS A 768 -2.31 20.03 11.38
C HIS A 768 -1.50 21.33 11.42
N ILE A 769 -0.38 21.39 10.68
CA ILE A 769 0.48 22.56 10.60
C ILE A 769 -0.28 23.78 10.07
N LEU A 770 -1.01 23.62 8.97
CA LEU A 770 -1.82 24.69 8.39
C LEU A 770 -3.05 25.06 9.26
N GLY A 771 -3.49 24.15 10.12
CA GLY A 771 -4.50 24.44 11.15
C GLY A 771 -3.99 25.39 12.21
N ILE A 772 -2.74 25.21 12.67
CA ILE A 772 -2.06 26.09 13.64
C ILE A 772 -1.58 27.38 12.97
N TYR A 773 -1.00 27.28 11.77
CA TYR A 773 -0.40 28.40 11.01
C TYR A 773 -1.08 28.59 9.64
N PRO A 774 -2.29 29.17 9.57
CA PRO A 774 -3.03 29.33 8.32
C PRO A 774 -2.33 30.21 7.28
N HIS A 775 -1.44 31.10 7.71
CA HIS A 775 -0.70 32.03 6.84
C HIS A 775 0.39 31.32 6.00
N LEU A 776 0.78 30.09 6.35
CA LEU A 776 1.75 29.30 5.59
C LEU A 776 1.11 28.56 4.40
N ASN A 777 -0.19 28.72 4.17
CA ASN A 777 -0.88 28.07 3.07
C ASN A 777 -0.50 28.71 1.73
N PRO A 778 0.22 28.00 0.82
CA PRO A 778 0.64 28.57 -0.47
C PRO A 778 -0.52 28.81 -1.45
N HIS A 779 -1.74 28.38 -1.12
CA HIS A 779 -2.95 28.52 -1.94
C HIS A 779 -3.90 29.62 -1.44
N LYS A 780 -3.49 30.41 -0.50
CA LYS A 780 -4.11 31.67 -0.09
C LYS A 780 -3.17 32.83 -0.44
#